data_27552a380ca8e02a7df3db4eb3cd0742
#
_entry.id   27552a380ca8e02a7df3db4eb3cd0742
#
_cell.length_a   1.000
_cell.length_b   1.000
_cell.length_c   1.000
_cell.angle_alpha   90.00
_cell.angle_beta   90.00
_cell.angle_gamma   90.00
#
_symmetry.space_group_name_H-M   'P 1'
#
loop_
_entity.id
_entity.type
_entity.pdbx_description
1 polymer ?
#
loop_
_entity_poly.entity_id
_entity_poly.type
_entity_poly.pdbx_seq_one_letter_code
_entity_poly.pdbx_strand_id
1 'polypeptide(L)'
;MADDAGLINEVLAETSFLYGGNAAFVEQLYAKWSSDPGSVEPSWQAFFASLHDQASEVQRAAQRPAWTPKPTPTARPDWLSAIDGLWPAVEAKVGKTLEARRPAASVDEIRSATLDSLRAIMMIRAYRMRGHLKANLDPLGLATTPGDASELDPATYGFAEPDFDRPIFLDFVLGLETASIREILAILRRTYCGNVGIQYMHISDPKEKSWLQERIEGRDKEIVFSKEGKVAILKKLIETQGFEQFLHRRFPGTKRFGLDGGESMVPALEQIIKRGGALGVKDIVIGMPHRGRLNVLAAVMGKPYHVIFHEFQGGSSLPSDVQGSGDVKYHLGASSDREFDGNSVHLSLTANPSHLEIVNPVVIGKVRAKQAFTLRENPTAGRGHAMPLLLHGDAAFAGQGVVPECFALSGLRGYGVGGTMHFVVNNQIGFTTSPKNSRSSPYPTDVALMVETPIFHVNGDDPEAVTFAAKVGTEYRQLFGKDVVIDMFCYRRFGHNEGDDPTMTQPLMYAKIKNHPSVRDLYAQRLIGEGVCSQGDFEGWIAEFDKFLDEEFDGGKVYLANKADWLDGKWSGLKLPTGDERHATGVAKQKLLDLGRKMTTVPERITIHKTVERVIAGRREAIEKGEGIDWATAEHLAFASLLDQGFPVRLSGQDSVRGTFVQRHSGFVDQKTEDVYFPLRNLGPNQAHFEVLDSALSEEAVLGFEYGFSLTDPDTLTLWEAQFGDFANGAQVVIDQFISSG
;
A
#
# COMPACT_ATOMS: atom_id res chain seq x y z
N MET A 1 5.87 4.63 -51.31
CA MET A 1 5.58 3.90 -50.05
C MET A 1 6.85 3.46 -49.31
N ALA A 2 7.98 3.15 -49.90
CA ALA A 2 9.23 2.90 -49.20
C ALA A 2 9.95 4.20 -48.80
N ASP A 3 9.84 5.28 -49.59
CA ASP A 3 10.42 6.59 -49.29
C ASP A 3 9.67 7.32 -48.15
N ASP A 4 8.38 7.15 -48.01
CA ASP A 4 7.59 7.75 -46.92
C ASP A 4 7.92 7.15 -45.55
N ALA A 5 8.23 5.85 -45.49
CA ALA A 5 8.60 5.19 -44.24
C ALA A 5 10.00 5.61 -43.73
N GLY A 6 10.91 5.94 -44.68
CA GLY A 6 12.23 6.47 -44.37
C GLY A 6 12.14 7.89 -43.75
N LEU A 7 11.33 8.76 -44.37
CA LEU A 7 11.12 10.13 -43.89
C LEU A 7 10.42 10.13 -42.50
N ILE A 8 9.42 9.27 -42.29
CA ILE A 8 8.73 9.14 -41.00
C ILE A 8 9.70 8.64 -39.92
N ASN A 9 10.59 7.72 -40.25
CA ASN A 9 11.60 7.23 -39.29
C ASN A 9 12.68 8.28 -38.96
N GLU A 10 13.09 9.12 -39.90
CA GLU A 10 13.98 10.25 -39.63
C GLU A 10 13.30 11.29 -38.74
N VAL A 11 12.05 11.66 -39.01
CA VAL A 11 11.28 12.60 -38.18
C VAL A 11 11.01 12.02 -36.79
N LEU A 12 10.75 10.72 -36.66
CA LEU A 12 10.60 10.04 -35.37
C LEU A 12 11.92 9.97 -34.59
N ALA A 13 13.05 9.81 -35.27
CA ALA A 13 14.37 9.83 -34.63
C ALA A 13 14.75 11.25 -34.18
N GLU A 14 14.48 12.28 -34.97
CA GLU A 14 14.70 13.67 -34.61
C GLU A 14 13.75 14.18 -33.53
N THR A 15 12.54 13.61 -33.40
CA THR A 15 11.53 14.00 -32.40
C THR A 15 11.46 13.06 -31.20
N SER A 16 12.32 12.03 -31.14
CA SER A 16 12.31 11.04 -30.05
C SER A 16 12.51 11.65 -28.65
N PHE A 17 13.20 12.78 -28.55
CA PHE A 17 13.39 13.53 -27.31
C PHE A 17 12.11 14.24 -26.82
N LEU A 18 11.07 14.35 -27.64
CA LEU A 18 9.78 14.93 -27.27
C LEU A 18 8.91 13.98 -26.45
N TYR A 19 9.23 12.69 -26.46
CA TYR A 19 8.48 11.65 -25.76
C TYR A 19 9.14 11.24 -24.45
N GLY A 20 8.35 10.99 -23.43
CA GLY A 20 8.85 10.63 -22.11
C GLY A 20 8.85 11.80 -21.12
N GLY A 21 9.80 11.82 -20.18
CA GLY A 21 9.86 12.81 -19.09
C GLY A 21 9.98 14.28 -19.50
N ASN A 22 10.30 14.55 -20.76
CA ASN A 22 10.49 15.92 -21.26
C ASN A 22 9.25 16.50 -22.00
N ALA A 23 8.22 15.69 -22.24
CA ALA A 23 7.05 16.12 -23.04
C ALA A 23 6.38 17.37 -22.46
N ALA A 24 6.16 17.43 -21.16
CA ALA A 24 5.53 18.58 -20.50
C ALA A 24 6.38 19.86 -20.58
N PHE A 25 7.70 19.73 -20.60
CA PHE A 25 8.62 20.85 -20.73
C PHE A 25 8.59 21.40 -22.16
N VAL A 26 8.64 20.52 -23.15
CA VAL A 26 8.58 20.91 -24.55
C VAL A 26 7.22 21.54 -24.89
N GLU A 27 6.13 21.03 -24.35
CA GLU A 27 4.78 21.63 -24.46
C GLU A 27 4.74 23.05 -23.88
N GLN A 28 5.39 23.29 -22.74
CA GLN A 28 5.48 24.64 -22.15
C GLN A 28 6.31 25.60 -23.00
N LEU A 29 7.43 25.14 -23.57
CA LEU A 29 8.23 25.93 -24.48
C LEU A 29 7.47 26.25 -25.78
N TYR A 30 6.72 25.25 -26.28
CA TYR A 30 5.91 25.41 -27.47
C TYR A 30 4.75 26.40 -27.24
N ALA A 31 4.10 26.34 -26.09
CA ALA A 31 3.06 27.29 -25.71
C ALA A 31 3.61 28.73 -25.56
N LYS A 32 4.82 28.91 -25.00
CA LYS A 32 5.49 30.20 -24.95
C LYS A 32 5.82 30.72 -26.33
N TRP A 33 6.44 29.89 -27.16
CA TRP A 33 6.76 30.24 -28.53
C TRP A 33 5.53 30.60 -29.38
N SER A 34 4.44 29.87 -29.25
CA SER A 34 3.19 30.15 -29.97
C SER A 34 2.54 31.48 -29.56
N SER A 35 2.80 31.95 -28.33
CA SER A 35 2.30 33.25 -27.84
C SER A 35 3.25 34.39 -28.19
N ASP A 36 4.55 34.15 -28.11
CA ASP A 36 5.63 35.10 -28.49
C ASP A 36 6.84 34.30 -28.96
N PRO A 37 7.05 34.21 -30.30
CA PRO A 37 8.19 33.49 -30.89
C PRO A 37 9.55 33.90 -30.36
N GLY A 38 9.71 35.16 -29.89
CA GLY A 38 10.93 35.67 -29.31
C GLY A 38 11.19 35.23 -27.87
N SER A 39 10.25 34.59 -27.24
CA SER A 39 10.31 34.18 -25.81
C SER A 39 11.10 32.89 -25.56
N VAL A 40 11.55 32.20 -26.60
CA VAL A 40 12.36 30.99 -26.53
C VAL A 40 13.65 31.12 -27.29
N GLU A 41 14.65 30.29 -26.99
CA GLU A 41 15.95 30.33 -27.65
C GLU A 41 15.87 30.14 -29.19
N PRO A 42 16.81 30.69 -29.97
CA PRO A 42 16.80 30.61 -31.43
C PRO A 42 16.72 29.16 -31.98
N SER A 43 17.34 28.20 -31.30
CA SER A 43 17.30 26.78 -31.66
C SER A 43 15.89 26.19 -31.56
N TRP A 44 15.15 26.55 -30.51
CA TRP A 44 13.77 26.16 -30.34
C TRP A 44 12.81 26.90 -31.27
N GLN A 45 13.10 28.17 -31.58
CA GLN A 45 12.31 28.92 -32.55
C GLN A 45 12.37 28.25 -33.93
N ALA A 46 13.58 27.89 -34.39
CA ALA A 46 13.78 27.21 -35.65
C ALA A 46 13.08 25.83 -35.69
N PHE A 47 13.19 25.09 -34.59
CA PHE A 47 12.56 23.78 -34.48
C PHE A 47 11.04 23.88 -34.49
N PHE A 48 10.43 24.74 -33.67
CA PHE A 48 8.96 24.88 -33.62
C PHE A 48 8.39 25.49 -34.92
N ALA A 49 9.11 26.37 -35.58
CA ALA A 49 8.70 26.86 -36.89
C ALA A 49 8.71 25.79 -37.98
N SER A 50 9.52 24.74 -37.84
CA SER A 50 9.59 23.63 -38.79
C SER A 50 8.38 22.67 -38.69
N LEU A 51 7.64 22.69 -37.56
CA LEU A 51 6.47 21.82 -37.33
C LEU A 51 5.20 22.24 -38.08
N HIS A 52 5.20 23.49 -38.64
CA HIS A 52 4.11 24.06 -39.44
C HIS A 52 2.68 23.99 -38.82
N ASP A 53 2.60 23.99 -37.51
CA ASP A 53 1.32 23.90 -36.76
C ASP A 53 0.56 25.24 -36.75
N GLN A 54 -0.77 25.18 -36.77
CA GLN A 54 -1.62 26.37 -36.67
C GLN A 54 -1.73 26.84 -35.22
N ALA A 55 -1.40 28.11 -34.94
CA ALA A 55 -1.41 28.73 -33.61
C ALA A 55 -2.76 28.56 -32.85
N SER A 56 -3.89 28.48 -33.56
CA SER A 56 -5.23 28.26 -32.99
C SER A 56 -5.47 26.83 -32.48
N GLU A 57 -4.80 25.83 -33.03
CA GLU A 57 -4.90 24.45 -32.56
C GLU A 57 -4.02 24.23 -31.33
N VAL A 58 -2.84 24.84 -31.32
CA VAL A 58 -1.90 24.82 -30.19
C VAL A 58 -2.50 25.47 -28.95
N GLN A 59 -3.13 26.64 -29.10
CA GLN A 59 -3.80 27.32 -27.99
C GLN A 59 -4.97 26.49 -27.42
N ARG A 60 -5.67 25.72 -28.24
CA ARG A 60 -6.74 24.81 -27.80
C ARG A 60 -6.19 23.59 -27.07
N ALA A 61 -5.10 23.03 -27.50
CA ALA A 61 -4.42 21.91 -26.85
C ALA A 61 -3.76 22.31 -25.52
N ALA A 62 -3.26 23.56 -25.43
CA ALA A 62 -2.67 24.12 -24.21
C ALA A 62 -3.73 24.52 -23.15
N GLN A 63 -5.01 24.61 -23.50
CA GLN A 63 -6.11 24.75 -22.54
C GLN A 63 -6.37 23.41 -21.87
N ARG A 64 -5.72 23.22 -20.74
CA ARG A 64 -5.90 22.00 -19.92
C ARG A 64 -7.35 21.81 -19.51
N PRO A 65 -7.85 20.56 -19.49
CA PRO A 65 -9.18 20.27 -18.96
C PRO A 65 -9.36 20.83 -17.53
N ALA A 66 -10.59 21.26 -17.21
CA ALA A 66 -10.90 21.94 -15.92
C ALA A 66 -10.61 21.09 -14.66
N TRP A 67 -10.41 19.77 -14.82
CA TRP A 67 -10.05 18.84 -13.75
C TRP A 67 -8.55 18.68 -13.53
N THR A 68 -7.71 19.29 -14.35
CA THR A 68 -6.24 19.26 -14.11
C THR A 68 -5.91 20.08 -12.86
N PRO A 69 -5.21 19.56 -11.87
CA PRO A 69 -4.82 20.32 -10.69
C PRO A 69 -4.05 21.59 -11.11
N LYS A 70 -4.43 22.76 -10.55
CA LYS A 70 -3.67 23.99 -10.78
C LYS A 70 -2.23 23.73 -10.28
N PRO A 71 -1.20 24.07 -11.05
CA PRO A 71 0.17 23.93 -10.57
C PRO A 71 0.32 24.82 -9.33
N THR A 72 0.51 24.18 -8.17
CA THR A 72 0.89 24.90 -6.95
C THR A 72 2.34 25.36 -7.15
N PRO A 73 2.70 26.62 -6.84
CA PRO A 73 4.09 27.03 -6.90
C PRO A 73 4.90 26.08 -5.99
N THR A 74 5.78 25.29 -6.57
CA THR A 74 6.72 24.48 -5.80
C THR A 74 7.68 25.41 -5.09
N ALA A 75 7.90 25.18 -3.81
CA ALA A 75 8.77 26.02 -2.98
C ALA A 75 10.24 26.06 -3.46
N ARG A 76 10.62 25.21 -4.41
CA ARG A 76 11.96 25.13 -5.01
C ARG A 76 11.88 24.78 -6.50
N PRO A 77 11.69 25.77 -7.40
CA PRO A 77 11.69 25.53 -8.85
C PRO A 77 13.01 24.96 -9.38
N ASP A 78 14.10 25.11 -8.62
CA ASP A 78 15.45 24.76 -9.02
C ASP A 78 15.72 23.23 -9.08
N TRP A 79 14.96 22.45 -8.32
CA TRP A 79 15.07 20.97 -8.34
C TRP A 79 14.55 20.37 -9.66
N LEU A 80 13.46 20.93 -10.17
CA LEU A 80 12.89 20.51 -11.44
C LEU A 80 13.81 20.87 -12.61
N SER A 81 14.48 22.03 -12.55
CA SER A 81 15.37 22.49 -13.63
C SER A 81 16.60 21.59 -13.80
N ALA A 82 17.13 21.03 -12.73
CA ALA A 82 18.25 20.09 -12.80
C ALA A 82 17.86 18.71 -13.36
N ILE A 83 16.61 18.33 -13.17
CA ILE A 83 16.06 17.05 -13.68
C ILE A 83 15.56 17.22 -15.12
N ASP A 84 14.99 18.36 -15.46
CA ASP A 84 14.28 18.61 -16.72
C ASP A 84 15.12 19.42 -17.75
N GLY A 85 16.43 19.58 -17.50
CA GLY A 85 17.35 20.13 -18.51
C GLY A 85 17.25 21.64 -18.75
N LEU A 86 16.87 22.46 -17.74
CA LEU A 86 17.01 23.92 -17.81
C LEU A 86 18.50 24.34 -17.67
N TRP A 87 19.32 23.79 -18.55
CA TRP A 87 20.77 23.91 -18.56
C TRP A 87 21.30 25.38 -18.60
N PRO A 88 20.65 26.33 -19.30
CA PRO A 88 21.05 27.71 -19.23
C PRO A 88 20.97 28.31 -17.82
N ALA A 89 20.02 27.92 -17.03
CA ALA A 89 19.91 28.38 -15.65
C ALA A 89 20.99 27.76 -14.74
N VAL A 90 21.34 26.50 -14.95
CA VAL A 90 22.44 25.81 -14.25
C VAL A 90 23.78 26.45 -14.67
N GLU A 91 24.02 26.67 -15.97
CA GLU A 91 25.21 27.31 -16.50
C GLU A 91 25.39 28.73 -15.93
N ALA A 92 24.32 29.53 -15.86
CA ALA A 92 24.35 30.86 -15.27
C ALA A 92 24.64 30.84 -13.76
N LYS A 93 24.12 29.87 -13.01
CA LYS A 93 24.41 29.72 -11.59
C LYS A 93 25.82 29.21 -11.33
N VAL A 94 26.27 28.22 -12.08
CA VAL A 94 27.66 27.72 -12.02
C VAL A 94 28.63 28.85 -12.35
N GLY A 95 28.35 29.65 -13.41
CA GLY A 95 29.13 30.82 -13.79
C GLY A 95 29.24 31.83 -12.65
N LYS A 96 28.09 32.22 -12.03
CA LYS A 96 28.09 33.17 -10.90
C LYS A 96 28.84 32.64 -9.68
N THR A 97 28.73 31.34 -9.38
CA THR A 97 29.43 30.73 -8.24
C THR A 97 30.95 30.66 -8.49
N LEU A 98 31.36 30.36 -9.72
CA LEU A 98 32.76 30.36 -10.14
C LEU A 98 33.35 31.78 -10.17
N GLU A 99 32.61 32.76 -10.73
CA GLU A 99 33.01 34.17 -10.73
C GLU A 99 33.17 34.72 -9.30
N ALA A 100 32.29 34.34 -8.36
CA ALA A 100 32.40 34.74 -6.96
C ALA A 100 33.65 34.17 -6.27
N ARG A 101 34.07 32.95 -6.65
CA ARG A 101 35.24 32.25 -6.08
C ARG A 101 36.53 32.48 -6.89
N ARG A 102 36.42 32.74 -8.19
CA ARG A 102 37.53 33.05 -9.13
C ARG A 102 37.04 34.08 -10.15
N PRO A 103 37.24 35.39 -9.90
CA PRO A 103 36.76 36.48 -10.76
C PRO A 103 37.32 36.51 -12.20
N ALA A 104 38.27 35.64 -12.53
CA ALA A 104 38.90 35.55 -13.85
C ALA A 104 38.76 34.18 -14.51
N ALA A 105 37.67 33.41 -14.18
CA ALA A 105 37.42 32.10 -14.80
C ALA A 105 37.18 32.26 -16.31
N SER A 106 37.86 31.45 -17.11
CA SER A 106 37.67 31.42 -18.58
C SER A 106 36.35 30.74 -18.94
N VAL A 107 35.83 31.02 -20.14
CA VAL A 107 34.63 30.38 -20.69
C VAL A 107 34.75 28.85 -20.70
N ASP A 108 35.95 28.33 -20.99
CA ASP A 108 36.22 26.89 -21.02
C ASP A 108 36.18 26.26 -19.60
N GLU A 109 36.64 26.99 -18.56
CA GLU A 109 36.55 26.54 -17.18
C GLU A 109 35.07 26.50 -16.71
N ILE A 110 34.28 27.52 -17.05
CA ILE A 110 32.85 27.56 -16.78
C ILE A 110 32.14 26.40 -17.47
N ARG A 111 32.44 26.17 -18.74
CA ARG A 111 31.86 25.05 -19.52
C ARG A 111 32.23 23.69 -18.95
N SER A 112 33.47 23.48 -18.55
CA SER A 112 33.93 22.24 -17.92
C SER A 112 33.21 22.00 -16.60
N ALA A 113 33.09 23.00 -15.71
CA ALA A 113 32.39 22.90 -14.44
C ALA A 113 30.92 22.63 -14.64
N THR A 114 30.27 23.22 -15.64
CA THR A 114 28.88 22.93 -15.99
C THR A 114 28.70 21.46 -16.42
N LEU A 115 29.60 20.96 -17.28
CA LEU A 115 29.58 19.56 -17.71
C LEU A 115 29.76 18.60 -16.53
N ASP A 116 30.63 18.90 -15.58
CA ASP A 116 30.83 18.10 -14.39
C ASP A 116 29.57 18.06 -13.49
N SER A 117 28.90 19.20 -13.31
CA SER A 117 27.64 19.31 -12.59
C SER A 117 26.55 18.45 -13.26
N LEU A 118 26.43 18.50 -14.56
CA LEU A 118 25.50 17.68 -15.35
C LEU A 118 25.76 16.19 -15.16
N ARG A 119 26.99 15.77 -15.32
CA ARG A 119 27.41 14.38 -15.19
C ARG A 119 27.17 13.85 -13.77
N ALA A 120 27.47 14.66 -12.75
CA ALA A 120 27.19 14.32 -11.36
C ALA A 120 25.68 14.15 -11.10
N ILE A 121 24.85 15.05 -11.62
CA ILE A 121 23.38 14.95 -11.51
C ILE A 121 22.85 13.71 -12.24
N MET A 122 23.38 13.39 -13.43
CA MET A 122 23.02 12.16 -14.15
C MET A 122 23.38 10.90 -13.32
N MET A 123 24.56 10.88 -12.70
CA MET A 123 24.98 9.79 -11.82
C MET A 123 24.07 9.68 -10.59
N ILE A 124 23.73 10.80 -9.94
CA ILE A 124 22.78 10.82 -8.81
C ILE A 124 21.44 10.23 -9.24
N ARG A 125 20.94 10.62 -10.42
CA ARG A 125 19.70 10.06 -10.96
C ARG A 125 19.78 8.56 -11.21
N ALA A 126 20.89 8.05 -11.72
CA ALA A 126 21.09 6.61 -11.91
C ALA A 126 21.02 5.85 -10.58
N TYR A 127 21.64 6.37 -9.52
CA TYR A 127 21.51 5.76 -8.18
C TYR A 127 20.09 5.81 -7.65
N ARG A 128 19.34 6.89 -7.86
CA ARG A 128 17.91 6.98 -7.48
C ARG A 128 17.05 5.94 -8.19
N MET A 129 17.37 5.64 -9.45
CA MET A 129 16.62 4.68 -10.27
C MET A 129 17.05 3.23 -10.05
N ARG A 130 18.34 2.97 -9.85
CA ARG A 130 18.93 1.61 -9.91
C ARG A 130 19.82 1.26 -8.72
N GLY A 131 20.04 2.16 -7.79
CA GLY A 131 20.90 1.91 -6.62
C GLY A 131 20.45 0.69 -5.81
N HIS A 132 19.13 0.45 -5.72
CA HIS A 132 18.56 -0.73 -5.06
C HIS A 132 19.07 -2.06 -5.62
N LEU A 133 19.51 -2.13 -6.90
CA LEU A 133 20.09 -3.34 -7.50
C LEU A 133 21.46 -3.70 -6.91
N LYS A 134 22.13 -2.75 -6.25
CA LYS A 134 23.42 -2.95 -5.55
C LYS A 134 23.27 -2.95 -4.03
N ALA A 135 22.07 -2.86 -3.53
CA ALA A 135 21.82 -2.93 -2.10
C ALA A 135 22.12 -4.33 -1.54
N ASN A 136 22.66 -4.36 -0.34
CA ASN A 136 22.96 -5.59 0.40
C ASN A 136 21.68 -6.12 1.06
N LEU A 137 20.78 -6.71 0.26
CA LEU A 137 19.45 -7.11 0.72
C LEU A 137 19.39 -8.55 1.24
N ASP A 138 20.08 -9.49 0.58
CA ASP A 138 20.00 -10.91 0.94
C ASP A 138 20.91 -11.28 2.11
N PRO A 139 20.38 -11.64 3.29
CA PRO A 139 21.17 -12.09 4.44
C PRO A 139 22.10 -13.27 4.15
N LEU A 140 21.70 -14.13 3.22
CA LEU A 140 22.47 -15.34 2.88
C LEU A 140 23.48 -15.10 1.74
N GLY A 141 23.40 -13.97 1.04
CA GLY A 141 24.24 -13.66 -0.12
C GLY A 141 24.15 -14.72 -1.23
N LEU A 142 22.97 -15.28 -1.46
CA LEU A 142 22.66 -16.26 -2.51
C LEU A 142 21.97 -15.64 -3.71
N ALA A 143 21.33 -14.48 -3.53
CA ALA A 143 20.65 -13.79 -4.60
C ALA A 143 21.66 -13.30 -5.64
N THR A 144 21.42 -13.64 -6.89
CA THR A 144 22.14 -13.04 -8.02
C THR A 144 21.55 -11.66 -8.26
N THR A 145 22.41 -10.63 -8.22
CA THR A 145 21.99 -9.25 -8.51
C THR A 145 21.40 -9.18 -9.92
N PRO A 146 20.14 -8.78 -10.08
CA PRO A 146 19.56 -8.64 -11.42
C PRO A 146 20.20 -7.46 -12.16
N GLY A 147 20.69 -7.72 -13.37
CA GLY A 147 21.06 -6.68 -14.32
C GLY A 147 22.49 -6.12 -14.23
N ASP A 148 22.86 -5.39 -15.28
CA ASP A 148 24.10 -4.63 -15.37
C ASP A 148 23.93 -3.30 -14.60
N ALA A 149 24.78 -3.06 -13.61
CA ALA A 149 24.79 -1.83 -12.83
C ALA A 149 25.97 -0.92 -13.21
N SER A 150 26.49 -1.02 -14.44
CA SER A 150 27.55 -0.14 -14.97
C SER A 150 27.17 1.34 -14.89
N GLU A 151 25.89 1.66 -14.97
CA GLU A 151 25.38 3.03 -14.76
C GLU A 151 25.65 3.59 -13.35
N LEU A 152 26.02 2.78 -12.37
CA LEU A 152 26.39 3.23 -11.03
C LEU A 152 27.90 3.47 -10.89
N ASP A 153 28.67 3.22 -11.95
CA ASP A 153 30.12 3.49 -11.97
C ASP A 153 30.37 4.96 -12.38
N PRO A 154 31.09 5.75 -11.59
CA PRO A 154 31.48 7.12 -11.95
C PRO A 154 32.21 7.22 -13.28
N ALA A 155 32.95 6.18 -13.67
CA ALA A 155 33.66 6.15 -14.95
C ALA A 155 32.71 6.23 -16.16
N THR A 156 31.48 5.71 -16.05
CA THR A 156 30.43 5.84 -17.07
C THR A 156 30.09 7.30 -17.37
N TYR A 157 30.26 8.18 -16.38
CA TYR A 157 30.03 9.61 -16.48
C TYR A 157 31.31 10.41 -16.76
N GLY A 158 32.42 9.73 -17.04
CA GLY A 158 33.69 10.34 -17.36
C GLY A 158 34.46 10.89 -16.15
N PHE A 159 34.15 10.46 -14.94
CA PHE A 159 34.91 10.77 -13.74
C PHE A 159 35.99 9.71 -13.49
N ALA A 160 37.22 10.14 -13.33
CA ALA A 160 38.36 9.30 -12.95
C ALA A 160 38.83 9.67 -11.55
N GLU A 161 39.64 8.81 -10.90
CA GLU A 161 40.09 8.98 -9.51
C GLU A 161 40.66 10.39 -9.22
N PRO A 162 41.42 11.04 -10.15
CA PRO A 162 41.90 12.42 -9.94
C PRO A 162 40.77 13.47 -9.79
N ASP A 163 39.57 13.17 -10.28
CA ASP A 163 38.42 14.10 -10.24
C ASP A 163 37.66 13.99 -8.93
N PHE A 164 37.88 12.90 -8.15
CA PHE A 164 37.02 12.51 -7.04
C PHE A 164 36.99 13.51 -5.87
N ASP A 165 38.05 14.28 -5.69
CA ASP A 165 38.14 15.25 -4.58
C ASP A 165 37.84 16.68 -5.04
N ARG A 166 37.58 16.90 -6.32
CA ARG A 166 37.26 18.22 -6.90
C ARG A 166 35.82 18.62 -6.52
N PRO A 167 35.59 19.87 -6.03
CA PRO A 167 34.27 20.35 -5.72
C PRO A 167 33.42 20.53 -7.00
N ILE A 168 32.22 19.95 -7.00
CA ILE A 168 31.26 20.04 -8.09
C ILE A 168 30.02 20.76 -7.55
N PHE A 169 29.48 21.69 -8.35
CA PHE A 169 28.26 22.42 -8.00
C PHE A 169 27.03 21.53 -8.21
N LEU A 170 26.18 21.41 -7.18
CA LEU A 170 24.99 20.56 -7.19
C LEU A 170 23.67 21.32 -7.04
N ASP A 171 23.72 22.62 -6.76
CA ASP A 171 22.53 23.46 -6.54
C ASP A 171 21.55 22.86 -5.54
N PHE A 172 22.07 22.40 -4.40
CA PHE A 172 21.30 21.77 -3.29
C PHE A 172 20.69 20.39 -3.61
N VAL A 173 21.03 19.77 -4.74
CA VAL A 173 20.79 18.34 -4.92
C VAL A 173 21.56 17.57 -3.83
N LEU A 174 20.93 16.57 -3.20
CA LEU A 174 21.39 15.91 -1.98
C LEU A 174 21.48 16.85 -0.75
N GLY A 175 20.83 18.02 -0.80
CA GLY A 175 20.92 19.05 0.24
C GLY A 175 22.25 19.81 0.30
N LEU A 176 23.10 19.70 -0.75
CA LEU A 176 24.44 20.27 -0.80
C LEU A 176 24.56 21.27 -1.95
N GLU A 177 25.08 22.46 -1.69
CA GLU A 177 25.40 23.43 -2.74
C GLU A 177 26.53 22.92 -3.62
N THR A 178 27.58 22.38 -3.00
CA THR A 178 28.73 21.76 -3.67
C THR A 178 29.15 20.50 -2.94
N ALA A 179 29.60 19.47 -3.66
CA ALA A 179 30.20 18.27 -3.09
C ALA A 179 31.25 17.68 -4.04
N SER A 180 32.19 16.91 -3.52
CA SER A 180 33.09 16.09 -4.32
C SER A 180 32.40 14.81 -4.78
N ILE A 181 32.90 14.15 -5.85
CA ILE A 181 32.41 12.83 -6.28
C ILE A 181 32.49 11.81 -5.13
N ARG A 182 33.54 11.87 -4.31
CA ARG A 182 33.73 11.01 -3.14
C ARG A 182 32.59 11.17 -2.12
N GLU A 183 32.21 12.41 -1.82
CA GLU A 183 31.08 12.71 -0.91
C GLU A 183 29.75 12.32 -1.52
N ILE A 184 29.51 12.59 -2.80
CA ILE A 184 28.32 12.19 -3.54
C ILE A 184 28.15 10.68 -3.48
N LEU A 185 29.20 9.91 -3.81
CA LEU A 185 29.18 8.45 -3.78
C LEU A 185 28.97 7.90 -2.37
N ALA A 186 29.56 8.51 -1.35
CA ALA A 186 29.35 8.11 0.05
C ALA A 186 27.86 8.23 0.44
N ILE A 187 27.21 9.35 0.11
CA ILE A 187 25.77 9.56 0.35
C ILE A 187 24.95 8.56 -0.46
N LEU A 188 25.18 8.44 -1.75
CA LEU A 188 24.38 7.60 -2.64
C LEU A 188 24.50 6.11 -2.29
N ARG A 189 25.71 5.62 -2.02
CA ARG A 189 25.92 4.21 -1.64
C ARG A 189 25.30 3.90 -0.29
N ARG A 190 25.41 4.80 0.68
CA ARG A 190 24.73 4.65 1.98
C ARG A 190 23.22 4.61 1.82
N THR A 191 22.65 5.52 1.03
CA THR A 191 21.20 5.68 0.88
C THR A 191 20.57 4.56 0.07
N TYR A 192 21.21 4.15 -1.03
CA TYR A 192 20.60 3.28 -2.03
C TYR A 192 21.24 1.90 -2.17
N CYS A 193 22.45 1.71 -1.66
CA CYS A 193 23.21 0.47 -1.83
C CYS A 193 23.62 -0.18 -0.49
N GLY A 194 23.12 0.35 0.64
CA GLY A 194 23.31 -0.23 1.98
C GLY A 194 22.34 -1.40 2.22
N ASN A 195 21.92 -1.56 3.47
CA ASN A 195 20.91 -2.57 3.85
C ASN A 195 19.47 -2.15 3.49
N VAL A 196 19.31 -1.01 2.82
CA VAL A 196 18.04 -0.48 2.29
C VAL A 196 18.21 -0.16 0.82
N GLY A 197 17.30 -0.64 0.00
CA GLY A 197 17.13 -0.24 -1.40
C GLY A 197 15.73 0.35 -1.56
N ILE A 198 15.57 1.41 -2.33
CA ILE A 198 14.27 2.10 -2.44
C ILE A 198 13.91 2.28 -3.91
N GLN A 199 12.70 1.85 -4.29
CA GLN A 199 12.11 2.13 -5.60
C GLN A 199 11.00 3.17 -5.43
N TYR A 200 11.18 4.35 -6.04
CA TYR A 200 10.21 5.45 -5.98
C TYR A 200 10.24 6.35 -7.22
N MET A 201 11.22 6.18 -8.10
CA MET A 201 11.35 7.04 -9.29
C MET A 201 10.27 6.83 -10.34
N HIS A 202 9.51 5.72 -10.24
CA HIS A 202 8.33 5.44 -11.07
C HIS A 202 7.08 6.24 -10.64
N ILE A 203 7.11 6.89 -9.47
CA ILE A 203 6.03 7.77 -9.01
C ILE A 203 6.00 9.01 -9.90
N SER A 204 4.83 9.36 -10.43
CA SER A 204 4.68 10.53 -11.32
C SER A 204 4.57 11.85 -10.55
N ASP A 205 3.99 11.86 -9.34
CA ASP A 205 3.87 13.07 -8.53
C ASP A 205 5.24 13.55 -8.00
N PRO A 206 5.70 14.75 -8.40
CA PRO A 206 6.99 15.27 -7.96
C PRO A 206 7.04 15.59 -6.46
N LYS A 207 5.91 15.88 -5.81
CA LYS A 207 5.87 16.16 -4.37
C LYS A 207 6.18 14.93 -3.55
N GLU A 208 5.64 13.78 -3.95
CA GLU A 208 5.89 12.50 -3.30
C GLU A 208 7.37 12.11 -3.44
N LYS A 209 7.94 12.25 -4.65
CA LYS A 209 9.36 11.99 -4.90
C LYS A 209 10.26 12.90 -4.06
N SER A 210 9.99 14.19 -4.06
CA SER A 210 10.78 15.16 -3.29
C SER A 210 10.70 14.88 -1.79
N TRP A 211 9.52 14.54 -1.28
CA TRP A 211 9.35 14.20 0.13
C TRP A 211 10.17 12.95 0.52
N LEU A 212 10.17 11.91 -0.32
CA LEU A 212 10.99 10.72 -0.09
C LEU A 212 12.47 11.08 -0.10
N GLN A 213 12.94 11.85 -1.10
CA GLN A 213 14.33 12.31 -1.19
C GLN A 213 14.75 13.08 0.07
N GLU A 214 13.93 14.02 0.54
CA GLU A 214 14.22 14.79 1.74
C GLU A 214 14.31 13.92 3.01
N ARG A 215 13.66 12.76 3.04
CA ARG A 215 13.69 11.83 4.17
C ARG A 215 14.92 10.92 4.17
N ILE A 216 15.46 10.57 3.01
CA ILE A 216 16.48 9.52 2.88
C ILE A 216 17.84 10.05 2.43
N GLU A 217 17.89 11.18 1.71
CA GLU A 217 19.13 11.74 1.16
C GLU A 217 19.72 12.84 2.08
N GLY A 218 21.02 13.06 1.97
CA GLY A 218 21.75 14.10 2.69
C GLY A 218 22.78 13.55 3.67
N ARG A 219 23.65 14.42 4.18
CA ARG A 219 24.73 14.05 5.11
C ARG A 219 24.20 13.60 6.47
N ASP A 220 23.07 14.17 6.90
CA ASP A 220 22.44 14.00 8.22
C ASP A 220 21.33 12.93 8.21
N LYS A 221 21.17 12.19 7.11
CA LYS A 221 20.10 11.19 6.96
C LYS A 221 20.60 9.76 7.22
N GLU A 222 21.40 9.59 8.25
CA GLU A 222 21.76 8.26 8.75
C GLU A 222 20.60 7.66 9.55
N ILE A 223 20.50 6.35 9.50
CA ILE A 223 19.54 5.62 10.34
C ILE A 223 20.11 5.60 11.76
N VAL A 224 19.57 6.43 12.63
CA VAL A 224 20.01 6.55 14.00
C VAL A 224 18.84 6.35 14.95
N PHE A 225 19.01 5.43 15.89
CA PHE A 225 18.11 5.22 17.02
C PHE A 225 18.77 5.66 18.33
N SER A 226 17.97 6.13 19.28
CA SER A 226 18.47 6.35 20.65
C SER A 226 18.91 5.03 21.29
N LYS A 227 19.71 5.11 22.34
CA LYS A 227 20.14 3.92 23.09
C LYS A 227 18.95 3.09 23.57
N GLU A 228 17.92 3.75 24.09
CA GLU A 228 16.67 3.14 24.56
C GLU A 228 15.91 2.47 23.40
N GLY A 229 15.86 3.12 22.21
CA GLY A 229 15.25 2.56 21.02
C GLY A 229 15.96 1.30 20.52
N LYS A 230 17.29 1.29 20.52
CA LYS A 230 18.10 0.11 20.19
C LYS A 230 17.85 -1.05 21.15
N VAL A 231 17.82 -0.77 22.47
CA VAL A 231 17.51 -1.78 23.49
C VAL A 231 16.08 -2.31 23.32
N ALA A 232 15.11 -1.45 23.02
CA ALA A 232 13.72 -1.87 22.78
C ALA A 232 13.62 -2.82 21.57
N ILE A 233 14.31 -2.52 20.47
CA ILE A 233 14.40 -3.41 19.30
C ILE A 233 15.00 -4.77 19.71
N LEU A 234 16.13 -4.77 20.44
CA LEU A 234 16.78 -6.01 20.88
C LEU A 234 15.86 -6.85 21.77
N LYS A 235 15.16 -6.22 22.73
CA LYS A 235 14.20 -6.94 23.59
C LYS A 235 13.07 -7.57 22.80
N LYS A 236 12.56 -6.89 21.77
CA LYS A 236 11.54 -7.48 20.87
C LYS A 236 12.08 -8.67 20.08
N LEU A 237 13.33 -8.66 19.67
CA LEU A 237 13.96 -9.81 19.02
C LEU A 237 14.16 -10.97 20.01
N ILE A 238 14.50 -10.68 21.29
CA ILE A 238 14.59 -11.69 22.34
C ILE A 238 13.23 -12.35 22.59
N GLU A 239 12.16 -11.54 22.71
CA GLU A 239 10.79 -12.04 22.87
C GLU A 239 10.38 -12.91 21.69
N THR A 240 10.60 -12.44 20.45
CA THR A 240 10.19 -13.13 19.23
C THR A 240 10.88 -14.48 19.09
N GLN A 241 12.20 -14.51 19.16
CA GLN A 241 12.99 -15.74 19.02
C GLN A 241 12.83 -16.67 20.22
N GLY A 242 12.80 -16.10 21.44
CA GLY A 242 12.63 -16.88 22.67
C GLY A 242 11.31 -17.65 22.67
N PHE A 243 10.23 -17.03 22.25
CA PHE A 243 8.92 -17.68 22.13
C PHE A 243 8.92 -18.84 21.10
N GLU A 244 9.46 -18.61 19.89
CA GLU A 244 9.59 -19.69 18.88
C GLU A 244 10.43 -20.87 19.41
N GLN A 245 11.55 -20.59 20.03
CA GLN A 245 12.41 -21.60 20.62
C GLN A 245 11.73 -22.34 21.77
N PHE A 246 10.95 -21.65 22.61
CA PHE A 246 10.18 -22.25 23.68
C PHE A 246 9.15 -23.24 23.13
N LEU A 247 8.39 -22.82 22.13
CA LEU A 247 7.42 -23.69 21.45
C LEU A 247 8.10 -24.90 20.80
N HIS A 248 9.29 -24.70 20.20
CA HIS A 248 10.05 -25.78 19.61
C HIS A 248 10.46 -26.86 20.62
N ARG A 249 10.90 -26.42 21.82
CA ARG A 249 11.29 -27.32 22.91
C ARG A 249 10.09 -28.06 23.53
N ARG A 250 8.96 -27.36 23.73
CA ARG A 250 7.79 -27.88 24.45
C ARG A 250 6.83 -28.69 23.55
N PHE A 251 6.76 -28.34 22.27
CA PHE A 251 5.82 -28.94 21.33
C PHE A 251 6.52 -29.36 20.02
N PRO A 252 7.49 -30.30 20.10
CA PRO A 252 8.20 -30.76 18.90
C PRO A 252 7.20 -31.42 17.93
N GLY A 253 7.35 -31.13 16.63
CA GLY A 253 6.51 -31.71 15.56
C GLY A 253 5.10 -31.10 15.43
N THR A 254 4.66 -30.23 16.35
CA THR A 254 3.42 -29.49 16.16
C THR A 254 3.62 -28.37 15.15
N LYS A 255 2.73 -28.27 14.15
CA LYS A 255 2.79 -27.19 13.14
C LYS A 255 2.59 -25.82 13.81
N ARG A 256 3.54 -24.93 13.60
CA ARG A 256 3.57 -23.56 14.16
C ARG A 256 3.77 -22.50 13.10
N PHE A 257 4.39 -22.86 11.98
CA PHE A 257 4.79 -21.94 10.92
C PHE A 257 5.60 -20.75 11.45
N GLY A 258 6.71 -21.07 12.11
CA GLY A 258 7.55 -20.10 12.82
C GLY A 258 8.11 -18.99 11.93
N LEU A 259 8.44 -17.88 12.58
CA LEU A 259 9.00 -16.69 11.95
C LEU A 259 10.53 -16.73 11.85
N ASP A 260 11.17 -17.75 12.44
CA ASP A 260 12.63 -17.86 12.52
C ASP A 260 13.36 -17.51 11.22
N GLY A 261 14.24 -16.51 11.29
CA GLY A 261 14.93 -15.88 10.16
C GLY A 261 14.30 -14.60 9.64
N GLY A 262 13.11 -14.22 10.15
CA GLY A 262 12.39 -12.99 9.80
C GLY A 262 11.96 -12.17 11.02
N GLU A 263 12.63 -12.32 12.15
CA GLU A 263 12.26 -11.75 13.45
C GLU A 263 12.16 -10.22 13.46
N SER A 264 12.88 -9.53 12.57
CA SER A 264 12.84 -8.07 12.40
C SER A 264 11.45 -7.52 12.00
N MET A 265 10.53 -8.40 11.54
CA MET A 265 9.13 -8.04 11.31
C MET A 265 8.47 -7.49 12.58
N VAL A 266 8.73 -8.09 13.75
CA VAL A 266 8.02 -7.72 15.00
C VAL A 266 8.34 -6.29 15.44
N PRO A 267 9.59 -5.86 15.61
CA PRO A 267 9.89 -4.46 15.94
C PRO A 267 9.43 -3.48 14.85
N ALA A 268 9.38 -3.89 13.57
CA ALA A 268 8.85 -3.05 12.50
C ALA A 268 7.33 -2.84 12.64
N LEU A 269 6.55 -3.88 12.96
CA LEU A 269 5.12 -3.77 13.23
C LEU A 269 4.83 -2.87 14.45
N GLU A 270 5.59 -3.01 15.53
CA GLU A 270 5.52 -2.12 16.69
C GLU A 270 5.75 -0.65 16.29
N GLN A 271 6.71 -0.42 15.39
CA GLN A 271 6.99 0.93 14.89
C GLN A 271 5.85 1.47 14.02
N ILE A 272 5.22 0.66 13.17
CA ILE A 272 4.05 1.04 12.37
C ILE A 272 2.90 1.47 13.30
N ILE A 273 2.62 0.68 14.34
CA ILE A 273 1.54 0.97 15.29
C ILE A 273 1.83 2.24 16.07
N LYS A 274 3.03 2.34 16.67
CA LYS A 274 3.47 3.50 17.42
C LYS A 274 3.43 4.78 16.58
N ARG A 275 4.03 4.74 15.38
CA ARG A 275 4.08 5.92 14.50
C ARG A 275 2.71 6.26 13.94
N GLY A 276 1.90 5.25 13.59
CA GLY A 276 0.52 5.43 13.16
C GLY A 276 -0.31 6.16 14.22
N GLY A 277 -0.27 5.69 15.48
CA GLY A 277 -0.96 6.32 16.60
C GLY A 277 -0.54 7.79 16.80
N ALA A 278 0.76 8.08 16.74
CA ALA A 278 1.28 9.44 16.82
C ALA A 278 0.81 10.34 15.65
N LEU A 279 0.46 9.75 14.51
CA LEU A 279 -0.07 10.44 13.33
C LEU A 279 -1.61 10.40 13.23
N GLY A 280 -2.30 9.98 14.29
CA GLY A 280 -3.75 10.02 14.39
C GLY A 280 -4.49 8.76 13.96
N VAL A 281 -3.79 7.66 13.69
CA VAL A 281 -4.43 6.35 13.47
C VAL A 281 -5.04 5.88 14.79
N LYS A 282 -6.30 5.45 14.74
CA LYS A 282 -7.05 4.92 15.88
C LYS A 282 -7.34 3.42 15.74
N ASP A 283 -7.45 2.95 14.48
CA ASP A 283 -7.74 1.56 14.17
C ASP A 283 -6.73 1.00 13.17
N ILE A 284 -6.17 -0.17 13.44
CA ILE A 284 -5.37 -0.93 12.48
C ILE A 284 -6.00 -2.31 12.32
N VAL A 285 -6.40 -2.65 11.10
CA VAL A 285 -6.89 -3.98 10.77
C VAL A 285 -5.78 -4.75 10.06
N ILE A 286 -5.40 -5.88 10.66
CA ILE A 286 -4.28 -6.71 10.20
C ILE A 286 -4.82 -7.92 9.44
N GLY A 287 -4.26 -8.17 8.25
CA GLY A 287 -4.39 -9.43 7.52
C GLY A 287 -3.02 -10.08 7.35
N MET A 288 -2.94 -11.39 7.52
CA MET A 288 -1.66 -12.08 7.40
C MET A 288 -1.81 -13.56 7.11
N PRO A 289 -0.81 -14.21 6.47
CA PRO A 289 -0.75 -15.65 6.33
C PRO A 289 -0.44 -16.33 7.68
N HIS A 290 -0.25 -17.64 7.64
CA HIS A 290 0.06 -18.46 8.81
C HIS A 290 1.45 -18.18 9.42
N ARG A 291 2.48 -17.83 8.60
CA ARG A 291 3.86 -17.66 9.08
C ARG A 291 4.02 -16.45 9.99
N GLY A 292 4.55 -16.70 11.20
CA GLY A 292 4.74 -15.69 12.23
C GLY A 292 3.46 -15.27 12.95
N ARG A 293 2.29 -15.88 12.65
CA ARG A 293 1.01 -15.46 13.26
C ARG A 293 0.99 -15.61 14.76
N LEU A 294 1.62 -16.66 15.30
CA LEU A 294 1.71 -16.85 16.75
C LEU A 294 2.51 -15.74 17.44
N ASN A 295 3.59 -15.28 16.80
CA ASN A 295 4.36 -14.14 17.28
C ASN A 295 3.56 -12.83 17.19
N VAL A 296 2.80 -12.62 16.10
CA VAL A 296 1.92 -11.45 15.99
C VAL A 296 0.85 -11.48 17.08
N LEU A 297 0.22 -12.63 17.33
CA LEU A 297 -0.76 -12.78 18.41
C LEU A 297 -0.16 -12.44 19.78
N ALA A 298 1.01 -12.98 20.12
CA ALA A 298 1.65 -12.75 21.40
C ALA A 298 2.31 -11.37 21.51
N ALA A 299 3.29 -11.08 20.67
CA ALA A 299 4.19 -9.92 20.82
C ALA A 299 3.58 -8.61 20.29
N VAL A 300 2.67 -8.66 19.29
CA VAL A 300 2.06 -7.47 18.68
C VAL A 300 0.66 -7.23 19.22
N MET A 301 -0.22 -8.25 19.17
CA MET A 301 -1.60 -8.14 19.65
C MET A 301 -1.69 -8.20 21.19
N GLY A 302 -0.66 -8.71 21.87
CA GLY A 302 -0.66 -8.84 23.33
C GLY A 302 -1.55 -9.97 23.87
N LYS A 303 -1.86 -10.99 23.05
CA LYS A 303 -2.56 -12.17 23.54
C LYS A 303 -1.68 -12.86 24.59
N PRO A 304 -2.18 -13.11 25.83
CA PRO A 304 -1.38 -13.71 26.88
C PRO A 304 -0.79 -15.07 26.48
N TYR A 305 0.49 -15.29 26.79
CA TYR A 305 1.18 -16.54 26.42
C TYR A 305 0.53 -17.77 27.04
N HIS A 306 0.02 -17.70 28.28
CA HIS A 306 -0.67 -18.80 28.93
C HIS A 306 -1.93 -19.25 28.16
N VAL A 307 -2.65 -18.34 27.49
CA VAL A 307 -3.79 -18.68 26.63
C VAL A 307 -3.33 -19.47 25.42
N ILE A 308 -2.24 -19.02 24.76
CA ILE A 308 -1.66 -19.73 23.61
C ILE A 308 -1.17 -21.12 24.03
N PHE A 309 -0.51 -21.23 25.18
CA PHE A 309 -0.04 -22.52 25.69
C PHE A 309 -1.19 -23.44 26.05
N HIS A 310 -2.29 -22.93 26.59
CA HIS A 310 -3.51 -23.68 26.83
C HIS A 310 -4.06 -24.31 25.54
N GLU A 311 -4.14 -23.53 24.46
CA GLU A 311 -4.53 -24.01 23.13
C GLU A 311 -3.59 -25.09 22.59
N PHE A 312 -2.26 -24.97 22.82
CA PHE A 312 -1.28 -26.01 22.46
C PHE A 312 -1.41 -27.29 23.27
N GLN A 313 -1.92 -27.20 24.49
CA GLN A 313 -2.22 -28.35 25.36
C GLN A 313 -3.55 -29.02 25.05
N GLY A 314 -4.27 -28.57 24.00
CA GLY A 314 -5.55 -29.13 23.57
C GLY A 314 -6.79 -28.47 24.17
N GLY A 315 -6.60 -27.37 24.91
CA GLY A 315 -7.67 -26.54 25.41
C GLY A 315 -8.26 -25.62 24.33
N SER A 316 -9.39 -25.00 24.64
CA SER A 316 -10.03 -23.98 23.79
C SER A 316 -9.98 -22.63 24.48
N SER A 317 -9.64 -21.59 23.74
CA SER A 317 -9.79 -20.20 24.20
C SER A 317 -11.20 -19.66 23.97
N LEU A 318 -12.06 -20.41 23.25
CA LEU A 318 -13.46 -20.05 23.04
C LEU A 318 -14.34 -20.58 24.21
N PRO A 319 -15.24 -19.75 24.72
CA PRO A 319 -16.28 -20.22 25.68
C PRO A 319 -17.11 -21.32 25.07
N SER A 320 -17.64 -22.21 25.94
CA SER A 320 -18.41 -23.39 25.52
C SER A 320 -19.76 -23.06 24.85
N ASP A 321 -20.26 -21.85 25.02
CA ASP A 321 -21.48 -21.32 24.41
C ASP A 321 -21.28 -20.67 23.03
N VAL A 322 -20.01 -20.51 22.58
CA VAL A 322 -19.68 -20.04 21.25
C VAL A 322 -19.52 -21.24 20.32
N GLN A 323 -20.46 -21.39 19.38
CA GLN A 323 -20.37 -22.39 18.31
C GLN A 323 -19.37 -21.88 17.24
N GLY A 324 -18.14 -22.38 17.28
CA GLY A 324 -17.17 -22.23 16.21
C GLY A 324 -16.80 -23.60 15.67
N SER A 325 -16.69 -23.76 14.36
CA SER A 325 -16.00 -24.91 13.79
C SER A 325 -14.56 -24.88 14.29
N GLY A 326 -14.06 -25.99 14.85
CA GLY A 326 -12.70 -26.08 15.39
C GLY A 326 -11.63 -25.82 14.36
N ASP A 327 -11.44 -24.55 14.02
CA ASP A 327 -10.38 -24.16 13.10
C ASP A 327 -9.01 -24.24 13.80
N VAL A 328 -7.98 -24.33 12.99
CA VAL A 328 -6.60 -24.42 13.50
C VAL A 328 -6.18 -23.08 14.12
N LYS A 329 -5.54 -23.13 15.28
CA LYS A 329 -5.16 -21.97 16.11
C LYS A 329 -4.44 -20.83 15.35
N TYR A 330 -3.78 -21.12 14.25
CA TYR A 330 -3.09 -20.11 13.42
C TYR A 330 -3.99 -19.48 12.34
N HIS A 331 -5.29 -19.75 12.34
CA HIS A 331 -6.28 -19.04 11.53
C HIS A 331 -7.13 -18.07 12.35
N LEU A 332 -7.11 -18.16 13.67
CA LEU A 332 -7.95 -17.36 14.55
C LEU A 332 -7.62 -15.87 14.48
N GLY A 333 -8.65 -15.05 14.58
CA GLY A 333 -8.56 -13.60 14.76
C GLY A 333 -8.28 -13.21 16.21
N ALA A 334 -7.96 -11.95 16.41
CA ALA A 334 -7.81 -11.34 17.73
C ALA A 334 -8.11 -9.85 17.68
N SER A 335 -8.50 -9.27 18.79
CA SER A 335 -8.72 -7.83 18.95
C SER A 335 -8.08 -7.36 20.24
N SER A 336 -7.41 -6.21 20.22
CA SER A 336 -6.77 -5.64 21.41
C SER A 336 -6.51 -4.15 21.24
N ASP A 337 -6.39 -3.45 22.37
CA ASP A 337 -5.95 -2.06 22.40
C ASP A 337 -4.47 -1.99 22.77
N ARG A 338 -3.72 -1.16 22.07
CA ARG A 338 -2.31 -0.89 22.35
C ARG A 338 -2.13 0.60 22.61
N GLU A 339 -1.31 0.92 23.60
CA GLU A 339 -1.00 2.29 23.97
C GLU A 339 0.49 2.57 23.80
N PHE A 340 0.81 3.66 23.09
CA PHE A 340 2.16 4.14 22.88
C PHE A 340 2.20 5.65 23.06
N ASP A 341 3.03 6.13 23.96
CA ASP A 341 3.23 7.57 24.22
C ASP A 341 1.90 8.33 24.40
N GLY A 342 0.93 7.73 25.13
CA GLY A 342 -0.41 8.29 25.35
C GLY A 342 -1.37 8.21 24.17
N ASN A 343 -1.01 7.52 23.08
CA ASN A 343 -1.90 7.26 21.95
C ASN A 343 -2.42 5.84 22.02
N SER A 344 -3.74 5.67 22.13
CA SER A 344 -4.41 4.38 22.04
C SER A 344 -4.71 4.05 20.59
N VAL A 345 -4.38 2.82 20.17
CA VAL A 345 -4.65 2.27 18.85
C VAL A 345 -5.32 0.91 19.00
N HIS A 346 -6.51 0.77 18.44
CA HIS A 346 -7.21 -0.50 18.38
C HIS A 346 -6.65 -1.38 17.26
N LEU A 347 -6.26 -2.61 17.60
CA LEU A 347 -5.77 -3.60 16.65
C LEU A 347 -6.82 -4.70 16.44
N SER A 348 -7.07 -5.05 15.19
CA SER A 348 -7.93 -6.18 14.82
C SER A 348 -7.19 -7.09 13.86
N LEU A 349 -6.79 -8.28 14.31
CA LEU A 349 -6.27 -9.33 13.44
C LEU A 349 -7.43 -10.12 12.86
N THR A 350 -7.59 -10.08 11.55
CA THR A 350 -8.67 -10.78 10.86
C THR A 350 -8.42 -12.29 10.83
N ALA A 351 -9.42 -13.08 11.17
CA ALA A 351 -9.40 -14.53 10.93
C ALA A 351 -9.36 -14.79 9.43
N ASN A 352 -8.63 -15.82 8.98
CA ASN A 352 -8.52 -16.17 7.57
C ASN A 352 -8.18 -17.66 7.36
N PRO A 353 -8.59 -18.25 6.22
CA PRO A 353 -8.24 -19.60 5.85
C PRO A 353 -6.76 -19.73 5.42
N SER A 354 -6.33 -20.94 5.09
CA SER A 354 -5.00 -21.22 4.54
C SER A 354 -4.80 -20.70 3.09
N HIS A 355 -5.84 -20.20 2.44
CA HIS A 355 -5.77 -19.62 1.09
C HIS A 355 -5.04 -18.27 1.16
N LEU A 356 -3.79 -18.27 0.71
CA LEU A 356 -2.91 -17.10 0.82
C LEU A 356 -3.48 -15.90 0.04
N GLU A 357 -3.38 -14.72 0.63
CA GLU A 357 -3.75 -13.41 0.09
C GLU A 357 -5.27 -13.12 0.03
N ILE A 358 -6.14 -14.14 0.16
CA ILE A 358 -7.59 -13.92 0.05
C ILE A 358 -8.17 -13.03 1.18
N VAL A 359 -7.46 -12.90 2.28
CA VAL A 359 -7.82 -11.99 3.38
C VAL A 359 -7.60 -10.52 3.04
N ASN A 360 -6.80 -10.20 2.02
CA ASN A 360 -6.44 -8.82 1.69
C ASN A 360 -7.66 -7.94 1.42
N PRO A 361 -8.54 -8.26 0.46
CA PRO A 361 -9.72 -7.44 0.21
C PRO A 361 -10.68 -7.40 1.41
N VAL A 362 -10.76 -8.47 2.21
CA VAL A 362 -11.57 -8.52 3.43
C VAL A 362 -11.10 -7.47 4.44
N VAL A 363 -9.79 -7.38 4.67
CA VAL A 363 -9.20 -6.38 5.57
C VAL A 363 -9.45 -4.96 5.06
N ILE A 364 -9.26 -4.71 3.76
CA ILE A 364 -9.49 -3.40 3.15
C ILE A 364 -10.96 -3.01 3.30
N GLY A 365 -11.89 -3.94 3.07
CA GLY A 365 -13.34 -3.73 3.24
C GLY A 365 -13.72 -3.41 4.70
N LYS A 366 -13.13 -4.12 5.68
CA LYS A 366 -13.30 -3.81 7.11
C LYS A 366 -12.85 -2.40 7.46
N VAL A 367 -11.68 -1.98 6.97
CA VAL A 367 -11.19 -0.61 7.19
C VAL A 367 -12.12 0.41 6.54
N ARG A 368 -12.59 0.15 5.33
CA ARG A 368 -13.53 1.04 4.63
C ARG A 368 -14.83 1.25 5.43
N ALA A 369 -15.37 0.19 6.03
CA ALA A 369 -16.55 0.28 6.88
C ALA A 369 -16.28 1.09 8.16
N LYS A 370 -15.14 0.86 8.85
CA LYS A 370 -14.73 1.67 10.01
C LYS A 370 -14.64 3.17 9.65
N GLN A 371 -14.06 3.47 8.50
CA GLN A 371 -13.98 4.85 8.00
C GLN A 371 -15.37 5.43 7.67
N ALA A 372 -16.30 4.62 7.14
CA ALA A 372 -17.64 5.07 6.83
C ALA A 372 -18.41 5.51 8.09
N PHE A 373 -18.21 4.86 9.24
CA PHE A 373 -18.80 5.30 10.51
C PHE A 373 -18.31 6.68 10.92
N THR A 374 -16.99 6.83 10.99
CA THR A 374 -16.40 8.11 11.39
C THR A 374 -16.81 9.24 10.46
N LEU A 375 -16.89 8.99 9.14
CA LEU A 375 -17.33 9.98 8.17
C LEU A 375 -18.83 10.32 8.27
N ARG A 376 -19.68 9.40 8.74
CA ARG A 376 -21.10 9.70 9.05
C ARG A 376 -21.22 10.63 10.25
N GLU A 377 -20.42 10.45 11.27
CA GLU A 377 -20.39 11.26 12.49
C GLU A 377 -19.66 12.60 12.26
N ASN A 378 -18.55 12.57 11.53
CA ASN A 378 -17.71 13.71 11.20
C ASN A 378 -17.27 13.66 9.72
N PRO A 379 -18.03 14.31 8.80
CA PRO A 379 -17.70 14.29 7.36
C PRO A 379 -16.33 14.87 7.00
N THR A 380 -15.70 15.61 7.90
CA THR A 380 -14.38 16.25 7.69
C THR A 380 -13.22 15.42 8.25
N ALA A 381 -13.48 14.30 8.90
CA ALA A 381 -12.45 13.51 9.61
C ALA A 381 -11.36 12.92 8.69
N GLY A 382 -11.61 12.82 7.39
CA GLY A 382 -10.70 12.14 6.46
C GLY A 382 -10.66 10.62 6.71
N ARG A 383 -9.78 9.91 5.99
CA ARG A 383 -9.64 8.45 6.07
C ARG A 383 -8.42 7.98 6.88
N GLY A 384 -7.59 8.90 7.35
CA GLY A 384 -6.32 8.58 8.01
C GLY A 384 -6.44 7.90 9.37
N HIS A 385 -7.63 7.92 10.00
CA HIS A 385 -7.85 7.37 11.34
C HIS A 385 -7.90 5.83 11.39
N ALA A 386 -8.15 5.16 10.27
CA ALA A 386 -8.13 3.71 10.18
C ALA A 386 -7.21 3.25 9.04
N MET A 387 -6.42 2.19 9.29
CA MET A 387 -5.36 1.74 8.38
C MET A 387 -5.38 0.22 8.21
N PRO A 388 -5.35 -0.31 6.97
CA PRO A 388 -5.07 -1.71 6.74
C PRO A 388 -3.57 -1.97 6.81
N LEU A 389 -3.20 -3.07 7.45
CA LEU A 389 -1.83 -3.59 7.52
C LEU A 389 -1.84 -5.04 7.04
N LEU A 390 -1.29 -5.28 5.87
CA LEU A 390 -1.27 -6.57 5.21
C LEU A 390 0.14 -7.16 5.22
N LEU A 391 0.29 -8.34 5.79
CA LEU A 391 1.54 -9.09 5.77
C LEU A 391 1.44 -10.18 4.71
N HIS A 392 2.54 -10.43 4.01
CA HIS A 392 2.58 -11.31 2.84
C HIS A 392 3.81 -12.22 2.88
N GLY A 393 3.70 -13.39 2.24
CA GLY A 393 4.87 -14.13 1.78
C GLY A 393 5.24 -13.71 0.36
N ASP A 394 6.53 -13.72 0.02
CA ASP A 394 7.02 -13.23 -1.29
C ASP A 394 6.43 -13.98 -2.49
N ALA A 395 6.35 -15.31 -2.41
CA ALA A 395 5.81 -16.12 -3.51
C ALA A 395 4.30 -15.88 -3.71
N ALA A 396 3.54 -15.70 -2.63
CA ALA A 396 2.10 -15.42 -2.70
C ALA A 396 1.82 -14.00 -3.20
N PHE A 397 2.58 -13.01 -2.71
CA PHE A 397 2.44 -11.62 -3.14
C PHE A 397 2.66 -11.45 -4.65
N ALA A 398 3.67 -12.14 -5.20
CA ALA A 398 3.94 -12.11 -6.63
C ALA A 398 2.97 -12.96 -7.47
N GLY A 399 2.38 -14.03 -6.89
CA GLY A 399 1.71 -15.07 -7.66
C GLY A 399 0.18 -15.07 -7.58
N GLN A 400 -0.40 -14.55 -6.50
CA GLN A 400 -1.86 -14.56 -6.30
C GLN A 400 -2.53 -13.36 -6.99
N GLY A 401 -3.48 -13.62 -7.90
CA GLY A 401 -4.16 -12.59 -8.69
C GLY A 401 -4.93 -11.56 -7.86
N VAL A 402 -5.41 -11.93 -6.67
CA VAL A 402 -6.11 -11.01 -5.76
C VAL A 402 -5.22 -9.85 -5.28
N VAL A 403 -3.90 -10.00 -5.28
CA VAL A 403 -2.96 -8.93 -4.91
C VAL A 403 -3.03 -7.74 -5.88
N PRO A 404 -2.79 -7.91 -7.20
CA PRO A 404 -2.97 -6.81 -8.15
C PRO A 404 -4.40 -6.30 -8.21
N GLU A 405 -5.41 -7.13 -7.98
CA GLU A 405 -6.80 -6.68 -7.90
C GLU A 405 -6.99 -5.69 -6.72
N CYS A 406 -6.42 -5.98 -5.55
CA CYS A 406 -6.46 -5.06 -4.40
C CYS A 406 -5.75 -3.73 -4.71
N PHE A 407 -4.60 -3.76 -5.38
CA PHE A 407 -3.93 -2.54 -5.82
C PHE A 407 -4.79 -1.75 -6.81
N ALA A 408 -5.46 -2.41 -7.75
CA ALA A 408 -6.37 -1.74 -8.69
C ALA A 408 -7.56 -1.06 -7.99
N LEU A 409 -8.00 -1.55 -6.83
CA LEU A 409 -9.06 -0.93 -6.03
C LEU A 409 -8.58 0.28 -5.20
N SER A 410 -7.29 0.38 -4.88
CA SER A 410 -6.75 1.30 -3.87
C SER A 410 -7.02 2.79 -4.15
N GLY A 411 -7.01 3.21 -5.42
CA GLY A 411 -7.29 4.57 -5.87
C GLY A 411 -8.74 4.87 -6.18
N LEU A 412 -9.63 3.87 -6.18
CA LEU A 412 -11.01 4.05 -6.60
C LEU A 412 -11.87 4.67 -5.50
N ARG A 413 -12.78 5.56 -5.89
CA ARG A 413 -13.64 6.32 -4.96
C ARG A 413 -14.43 5.45 -3.99
N GLY A 414 -14.95 4.31 -4.46
CA GLY A 414 -15.80 3.40 -3.68
C GLY A 414 -15.00 2.45 -2.77
N TYR A 415 -13.71 2.26 -3.02
CA TYR A 415 -12.87 1.22 -2.42
C TYR A 415 -11.65 1.78 -1.68
N GLY A 416 -11.12 2.91 -2.11
CA GLY A 416 -9.92 3.51 -1.52
C GLY A 416 -10.06 3.79 -0.03
N VAL A 417 -9.04 3.45 0.74
CA VAL A 417 -8.98 3.55 2.20
C VAL A 417 -7.92 4.54 2.70
N GLY A 418 -7.35 5.34 1.81
CA GLY A 418 -6.25 6.26 2.15
C GLY A 418 -4.94 5.51 2.37
N GLY A 419 -4.69 4.49 1.55
CA GLY A 419 -3.49 3.69 1.50
C GLY A 419 -3.47 2.49 2.44
N THR A 420 -2.81 1.44 1.99
CA THR A 420 -2.53 0.19 2.72
C THR A 420 -1.03 0.08 3.01
N MET A 421 -0.69 -0.38 4.21
CA MET A 421 0.67 -0.79 4.53
C MET A 421 0.84 -2.27 4.16
N HIS A 422 1.67 -2.56 3.17
CA HIS A 422 2.04 -3.92 2.78
C HIS A 422 3.41 -4.28 3.35
N PHE A 423 3.51 -5.38 4.06
CA PHE A 423 4.75 -5.88 4.62
C PHE A 423 5.03 -7.29 4.09
N VAL A 424 6.01 -7.42 3.20
CA VAL A 424 6.38 -8.70 2.59
C VAL A 424 7.51 -9.36 3.37
N VAL A 425 7.24 -10.51 3.96
CA VAL A 425 8.26 -11.38 4.57
C VAL A 425 8.87 -12.23 3.46
N ASN A 426 9.88 -11.66 2.81
CA ASN A 426 10.54 -12.24 1.66
C ASN A 426 11.62 -13.24 2.07
N ASN A 427 11.20 -14.45 2.39
CA ASN A 427 12.12 -15.51 2.77
C ASN A 427 12.72 -16.28 1.57
N GLN A 428 12.48 -15.79 0.36
CA GLN A 428 13.10 -16.23 -0.90
C GLN A 428 12.79 -17.69 -1.27
N ILE A 429 11.66 -18.21 -0.78
CA ILE A 429 11.19 -19.56 -1.09
C ILE A 429 9.66 -19.68 -0.91
N GLY A 430 8.96 -20.24 -1.88
CA GLY A 430 7.54 -20.61 -1.78
C GLY A 430 7.39 -22.12 -1.56
N PHE A 431 7.15 -22.58 -0.34
CA PHE A 431 7.19 -24.01 0.05
C PHE A 431 8.53 -24.64 -0.31
N THR A 432 8.67 -25.24 -1.51
CA THR A 432 9.91 -25.79 -2.07
C THR A 432 10.34 -25.08 -3.36
N THR A 433 9.60 -24.08 -3.81
CA THR A 433 9.83 -23.39 -5.09
C THR A 433 10.72 -22.18 -4.90
N SER A 434 11.85 -22.16 -5.62
CA SER A 434 12.77 -21.01 -5.59
C SER A 434 12.24 -19.84 -6.44
N PRO A 435 12.69 -18.60 -6.18
CA PRO A 435 12.26 -17.40 -6.90
C PRO A 435 12.31 -17.51 -8.42
N LYS A 436 13.36 -18.10 -8.96
CA LYS A 436 13.54 -18.29 -10.42
C LYS A 436 12.43 -19.12 -11.10
N ASN A 437 11.67 -19.89 -10.32
CA ASN A 437 10.56 -20.72 -10.80
C ASN A 437 9.19 -20.17 -10.36
N SER A 438 9.15 -19.10 -9.56
CA SER A 438 7.91 -18.57 -8.98
C SER A 438 7.51 -17.19 -9.51
N ARG A 439 8.45 -16.44 -10.09
CA ARG A 439 8.16 -15.12 -10.65
C ARG A 439 9.11 -14.76 -11.79
N SER A 440 8.64 -13.91 -12.70
CA SER A 440 9.44 -13.41 -13.84
C SER A 440 10.15 -12.08 -13.49
N SER A 441 9.65 -11.35 -12.51
CA SER A 441 10.19 -10.06 -12.09
C SER A 441 11.38 -10.22 -11.13
N PRO A 442 12.30 -9.23 -11.06
CA PRO A 442 13.40 -9.21 -10.10
C PRO A 442 12.91 -9.29 -8.64
N TYR A 443 11.88 -8.55 -8.31
CA TYR A 443 11.31 -8.50 -6.96
C TYR A 443 9.88 -9.04 -6.93
N PRO A 444 9.45 -9.66 -5.83
CA PRO A 444 8.06 -10.07 -5.68
C PRO A 444 7.11 -8.86 -5.65
N THR A 445 7.65 -7.70 -5.33
CA THR A 445 6.94 -6.45 -5.13
C THR A 445 6.76 -5.61 -6.39
N ASP A 446 7.29 -6.05 -7.53
CA ASP A 446 7.15 -5.31 -8.80
C ASP A 446 5.68 -5.17 -9.25
N VAL A 447 4.78 -6.00 -8.75
CA VAL A 447 3.34 -5.86 -8.95
C VAL A 447 2.79 -4.53 -8.42
N ALA A 448 3.41 -3.94 -7.39
CA ALA A 448 2.97 -2.67 -6.80
C ALA A 448 3.37 -1.44 -7.63
N LEU A 449 4.28 -1.60 -8.59
CA LEU A 449 4.68 -0.52 -9.50
C LEU A 449 3.51 0.00 -10.35
N MET A 450 2.50 -0.85 -10.60
CA MET A 450 1.33 -0.50 -11.42
C MET A 450 0.50 0.68 -10.87
N VAL A 451 0.58 0.95 -9.56
CA VAL A 451 -0.17 2.04 -8.89
C VAL A 451 0.78 3.07 -8.26
N GLU A 452 2.01 3.13 -8.75
CA GLU A 452 3.02 4.11 -8.32
C GLU A 452 3.32 4.07 -6.81
N THR A 453 3.31 2.88 -6.23
CA THR A 453 3.58 2.67 -4.79
C THR A 453 5.09 2.69 -4.52
N PRO A 454 5.59 3.47 -3.54
CA PRO A 454 6.99 3.37 -3.12
C PRO A 454 7.27 2.02 -2.47
N ILE A 455 8.43 1.43 -2.80
CA ILE A 455 8.86 0.14 -2.30
C ILE A 455 10.19 0.29 -1.56
N PHE A 456 10.22 -0.17 -0.30
CA PHE A 456 11.42 -0.22 0.54
C PHE A 456 11.89 -1.67 0.63
N HIS A 457 12.98 -2.01 -0.04
CA HIS A 457 13.64 -3.29 0.10
C HIS A 457 14.63 -3.23 1.26
N VAL A 458 14.54 -4.11 2.22
CA VAL A 458 15.36 -4.06 3.42
C VAL A 458 15.94 -5.42 3.79
N ASN A 459 17.17 -5.44 4.25
CA ASN A 459 17.81 -6.63 4.79
C ASN A 459 17.24 -6.95 6.17
N GLY A 460 16.63 -8.12 6.33
CA GLY A 460 16.03 -8.56 7.60
C GLY A 460 17.03 -8.77 8.74
N ASP A 461 18.31 -8.92 8.46
CA ASP A 461 19.36 -8.99 9.48
C ASP A 461 19.73 -7.63 10.07
N ASP A 462 19.22 -6.54 9.51
CA ASP A 462 19.34 -5.20 10.05
C ASP A 462 18.01 -4.68 10.61
N PRO A 463 17.66 -4.96 11.87
CA PRO A 463 16.37 -4.57 12.44
C PRO A 463 16.20 -3.06 12.57
N GLU A 464 17.27 -2.26 12.62
CA GLU A 464 17.18 -0.80 12.58
C GLU A 464 16.74 -0.32 11.20
N ALA A 465 17.29 -0.90 10.13
CA ALA A 465 16.88 -0.58 8.75
C ALA A 465 15.41 -0.94 8.49
N VAL A 466 14.96 -2.12 8.94
CA VAL A 466 13.56 -2.55 8.81
C VAL A 466 12.61 -1.62 9.58
N THR A 467 12.98 -1.26 10.82
CA THR A 467 12.20 -0.33 11.66
C THR A 467 12.16 1.08 11.07
N PHE A 468 13.25 1.53 10.46
CA PHE A 468 13.31 2.82 9.75
C PHE A 468 12.37 2.83 8.53
N ALA A 469 12.41 1.79 7.69
CA ALA A 469 11.51 1.66 6.54
C ALA A 469 10.04 1.67 6.98
N ALA A 470 9.71 0.97 8.08
CA ALA A 470 8.39 0.96 8.69
C ALA A 470 7.94 2.38 9.12
N LYS A 471 8.83 3.15 9.75
CA LYS A 471 8.56 4.54 10.15
C LYS A 471 8.28 5.44 8.94
N VAL A 472 9.18 5.44 7.96
CA VAL A 472 9.06 6.30 6.77
C VAL A 472 7.84 5.92 5.94
N GLY A 473 7.59 4.62 5.76
CA GLY A 473 6.41 4.12 5.05
C GLY A 473 5.10 4.55 5.72
N THR A 474 5.02 4.48 7.05
CA THR A 474 3.84 4.95 7.80
C THR A 474 3.63 6.45 7.65
N GLU A 475 4.69 7.25 7.69
CA GLU A 475 4.64 8.69 7.47
C GLU A 475 4.18 9.04 6.05
N TYR A 476 4.68 8.32 5.04
CA TYR A 476 4.26 8.50 3.65
C TYR A 476 2.77 8.19 3.47
N ARG A 477 2.34 7.01 3.95
CA ARG A 477 0.92 6.60 3.89
C ARG A 477 0.00 7.64 4.52
N GLN A 478 0.34 8.14 5.70
CA GLN A 478 -0.49 9.10 6.42
C GLN A 478 -0.53 10.47 5.75
N LEU A 479 0.56 10.88 5.10
CA LEU A 479 0.65 12.17 4.43
C LEU A 479 -0.05 12.16 3.06
N PHE A 480 0.18 11.12 2.26
CA PHE A 480 -0.30 11.09 0.87
C PHE A 480 -1.55 10.24 0.68
N GLY A 481 -1.93 9.42 1.65
CA GLY A 481 -3.10 8.56 1.55
C GLY A 481 -2.97 7.48 0.47
N LYS A 482 -1.75 6.99 0.24
CA LYS A 482 -1.40 5.98 -0.77
C LYS A 482 -0.78 4.75 -0.14
N ASP A 483 -0.78 3.65 -0.89
CA ASP A 483 -0.17 2.39 -0.48
C ASP A 483 1.34 2.51 -0.34
N VAL A 484 1.93 1.65 0.49
CA VAL A 484 3.38 1.52 0.70
C VAL A 484 3.73 0.05 0.81
N VAL A 485 4.83 -0.36 0.20
CA VAL A 485 5.35 -1.72 0.32
C VAL A 485 6.70 -1.73 1.03
N ILE A 486 6.84 -2.59 2.03
CA ILE A 486 8.11 -2.93 2.68
C ILE A 486 8.42 -4.38 2.33
N ASP A 487 9.50 -4.61 1.62
CA ASP A 487 10.00 -5.91 1.18
C ASP A 487 11.18 -6.31 2.05
N MET A 488 10.92 -7.06 3.11
CA MET A 488 11.96 -7.52 4.04
C MET A 488 12.58 -8.81 3.55
N PHE A 489 13.76 -8.73 2.96
CA PHE A 489 14.57 -9.90 2.60
C PHE A 489 15.06 -10.63 3.84
N CYS A 490 14.69 -11.87 3.97
CA CYS A 490 15.05 -12.72 5.09
C CYS A 490 15.23 -14.17 4.62
N TYR A 491 15.20 -15.10 5.51
CA TYR A 491 15.25 -16.52 5.21
C TYR A 491 14.30 -17.28 6.14
N ARG A 492 13.96 -18.48 5.76
CA ARG A 492 13.17 -19.42 6.56
C ARG A 492 14.11 -20.44 7.19
N ARG A 493 14.30 -20.40 8.50
CA ARG A 493 15.30 -21.26 9.17
C ARG A 493 14.96 -22.74 9.13
N PHE A 494 13.69 -23.10 9.24
CA PHE A 494 13.21 -24.48 9.21
C PHE A 494 12.48 -24.79 7.89
N GLY A 495 11.87 -25.97 7.75
CA GLY A 495 11.04 -26.31 6.60
C GLY A 495 9.79 -25.45 6.45
N HIS A 496 8.93 -25.80 5.52
CA HIS A 496 7.65 -25.10 5.36
C HIS A 496 6.84 -25.16 6.66
N ASN A 497 6.85 -26.31 7.30
CA ASN A 497 6.38 -26.53 8.67
C ASN A 497 7.40 -27.40 9.41
N GLU A 498 7.17 -27.65 10.69
CA GLU A 498 8.11 -28.32 11.57
C GLU A 498 8.32 -29.81 11.29
N GLY A 499 7.50 -30.40 10.42
CA GLY A 499 7.67 -31.79 9.94
C GLY A 499 8.33 -31.90 8.57
N ASP A 500 8.70 -30.77 7.95
CA ASP A 500 9.30 -30.72 6.61
C ASP A 500 10.82 -30.58 6.68
N ASP A 501 11.55 -31.39 5.90
CA ASP A 501 13.00 -31.27 5.75
C ASP A 501 13.36 -30.56 4.43
N PRO A 502 13.68 -29.27 4.49
CA PRO A 502 13.95 -28.47 3.30
C PRO A 502 15.30 -28.79 2.63
N THR A 503 16.16 -29.56 3.28
CA THR A 503 17.47 -29.95 2.70
C THR A 503 17.31 -30.89 1.48
N MET A 504 16.16 -31.55 1.39
CA MET A 504 15.85 -32.42 0.23
C MET A 504 15.74 -31.64 -1.08
N THR A 505 15.33 -30.36 -1.04
CA THR A 505 15.08 -29.55 -2.22
C THR A 505 16.01 -28.34 -2.35
N GLN A 506 16.45 -27.72 -1.23
CA GLN A 506 17.33 -26.55 -1.19
C GLN A 506 18.60 -26.79 -0.33
N PRO A 507 19.45 -27.78 -0.68
CA PRO A 507 20.60 -28.16 0.16
C PRO A 507 21.62 -27.03 0.34
N LEU A 508 21.88 -26.21 -0.70
CA LEU A 508 22.84 -25.10 -0.62
C LEU A 508 22.35 -23.97 0.26
N MET A 509 21.07 -23.62 0.14
CA MET A 509 20.45 -22.58 0.95
C MET A 509 20.49 -22.97 2.44
N TYR A 510 20.05 -24.18 2.76
CA TYR A 510 20.00 -24.66 4.14
C TYR A 510 21.37 -24.99 4.74
N ALA A 511 22.37 -25.30 3.93
CA ALA A 511 23.76 -25.37 4.40
C ALA A 511 24.27 -23.99 4.88
N LYS A 512 23.89 -22.89 4.22
CA LYS A 512 24.19 -21.54 4.66
C LYS A 512 23.37 -21.17 5.90
N ILE A 513 22.06 -21.38 5.90
CA ILE A 513 21.16 -21.06 7.01
C ILE A 513 21.61 -21.74 8.31
N LYS A 514 22.07 -22.99 8.24
CA LYS A 514 22.53 -23.74 9.41
C LYS A 514 23.65 -23.03 10.17
N ASN A 515 24.54 -22.36 9.44
CA ASN A 515 25.71 -21.67 10.00
C ASN A 515 25.48 -20.15 10.16
N HIS A 516 24.32 -19.65 9.77
CA HIS A 516 23.99 -18.23 9.88
C HIS A 516 23.50 -17.92 11.29
N PRO A 517 24.10 -16.92 12.00
CA PRO A 517 23.63 -16.50 13.31
C PRO A 517 22.18 -15.97 13.22
N SER A 518 21.47 -15.97 14.33
CA SER A 518 20.13 -15.36 14.36
C SER A 518 20.23 -13.83 14.31
N VAL A 519 19.17 -13.18 13.86
CA VAL A 519 19.05 -11.71 13.85
C VAL A 519 19.28 -11.15 15.26
N ARG A 520 18.69 -11.77 16.28
CA ARG A 520 18.88 -11.41 17.69
C ARG A 520 20.36 -11.39 18.08
N ASP A 521 21.08 -12.46 17.72
CA ASP A 521 22.48 -12.61 18.13
C ASP A 521 23.39 -11.64 17.34
N LEU A 522 23.15 -11.45 16.04
CA LEU A 522 23.84 -10.46 15.20
C LEU A 522 23.66 -9.05 15.77
N TYR A 523 22.44 -8.69 16.09
CA TYR A 523 22.13 -7.35 16.59
C TYR A 523 22.67 -7.14 18.01
N ALA A 524 22.58 -8.15 18.90
CA ALA A 524 23.17 -8.09 20.22
C ALA A 524 24.69 -7.85 20.18
N GLN A 525 25.42 -8.60 19.33
CA GLN A 525 26.86 -8.42 19.15
C GLN A 525 27.19 -7.00 18.66
N ARG A 526 26.41 -6.45 17.73
CA ARG A 526 26.55 -5.07 17.26
C ARG A 526 26.38 -4.08 18.44
N LEU A 527 25.32 -4.22 19.24
CA LEU A 527 25.02 -3.30 20.34
C LEU A 527 26.06 -3.41 21.48
N ILE A 528 26.58 -4.59 21.73
CA ILE A 528 27.69 -4.79 22.70
C ILE A 528 28.94 -4.08 22.17
N GLY A 529 29.27 -4.24 20.89
CA GLY A 529 30.39 -3.55 20.25
C GLY A 529 30.25 -2.02 20.26
N GLU A 530 29.02 -1.50 20.14
CA GLU A 530 28.70 -0.08 20.24
C GLU A 530 28.65 0.45 21.71
N GLY A 531 28.75 -0.43 22.71
CA GLY A 531 28.66 -0.06 24.15
C GLY A 531 27.22 0.34 24.57
N VAL A 532 26.21 -0.12 23.86
CA VAL A 532 24.79 0.12 24.19
C VAL A 532 24.32 -0.78 25.33
N CYS A 533 24.77 -2.04 25.34
CA CYS A 533 24.52 -3.01 26.42
C CYS A 533 25.79 -3.87 26.65
N SER A 534 25.84 -4.55 27.77
CA SER A 534 26.87 -5.55 28.04
C SER A 534 26.42 -6.97 27.66
N GLN A 535 27.36 -7.90 27.56
CA GLN A 535 27.05 -9.33 27.39
C GLN A 535 26.16 -9.84 28.54
N GLY A 536 26.42 -9.39 29.78
CA GLY A 536 25.62 -9.77 30.96
C GLY A 536 24.18 -9.25 30.89
N ASP A 537 23.96 -8.03 30.37
CA ASP A 537 22.61 -7.49 30.18
C ASP A 537 21.85 -8.37 29.17
N PHE A 538 22.50 -8.71 28.05
CA PHE A 538 21.89 -9.53 27.00
C PHE A 538 21.48 -10.93 27.50
N GLU A 539 22.39 -11.61 28.18
CA GLU A 539 22.13 -12.92 28.77
C GLU A 539 21.05 -12.85 29.87
N GLY A 540 21.08 -11.77 30.66
CA GLY A 540 20.08 -11.50 31.71
C GLY A 540 18.67 -11.36 31.12
N TRP A 541 18.49 -10.59 30.05
CA TRP A 541 17.19 -10.41 29.38
C TRP A 541 16.65 -11.71 28.77
N ILE A 542 17.52 -12.57 28.21
CA ILE A 542 17.10 -13.89 27.72
C ILE A 542 16.61 -14.76 28.88
N ALA A 543 17.38 -14.83 29.98
CA ALA A 543 17.03 -15.65 31.14
C ALA A 543 15.73 -15.15 31.81
N GLU A 544 15.52 -13.83 31.88
CA GLU A 544 14.31 -13.24 32.41
C GLU A 544 13.09 -13.65 31.55
N PHE A 545 13.20 -13.59 30.22
CA PHE A 545 12.13 -13.95 29.32
C PHE A 545 11.86 -15.46 29.29
N ASP A 546 12.88 -16.31 29.32
CA ASP A 546 12.72 -17.77 29.42
C ASP A 546 11.97 -18.14 30.71
N LYS A 547 12.33 -17.52 31.86
CA LYS A 547 11.62 -17.72 33.12
C LYS A 547 10.15 -17.28 33.04
N PHE A 548 9.89 -16.11 32.44
CA PHE A 548 8.52 -15.64 32.21
C PHE A 548 7.71 -16.64 31.38
N LEU A 549 8.29 -17.20 30.31
CA LEU A 549 7.61 -18.21 29.49
C LEU A 549 7.30 -19.51 30.25
N ASP A 550 8.19 -19.94 31.17
CA ASP A 550 7.94 -21.10 32.04
C ASP A 550 6.78 -20.83 33.00
N GLU A 551 6.69 -19.64 33.60
CA GLU A 551 5.56 -19.22 34.46
C GLU A 551 4.25 -19.18 33.68
N GLU A 552 4.25 -18.59 32.48
CA GLU A 552 3.06 -18.55 31.59
C GLU A 552 2.64 -19.96 31.12
N PHE A 553 3.59 -20.86 30.90
CA PHE A 553 3.31 -22.25 30.52
C PHE A 553 2.58 -23.00 31.64
N ASP A 554 2.99 -22.79 32.89
CA ASP A 554 2.31 -23.36 34.04
C ASP A 554 0.93 -22.73 34.25
N GLY A 555 0.79 -21.42 34.01
CA GLY A 555 -0.49 -20.70 34.00
C GLY A 555 -1.48 -21.25 32.97
N GLY A 556 -1.01 -21.71 31.83
CA GLY A 556 -1.85 -22.30 30.76
C GLY A 556 -2.57 -23.59 31.20
N LYS A 557 -2.01 -24.33 32.16
CA LYS A 557 -2.64 -25.57 32.70
C LYS A 557 -3.92 -25.32 33.49
N VAL A 558 -4.07 -24.14 34.07
CA VAL A 558 -5.20 -23.76 34.93
C VAL A 558 -6.10 -22.70 34.30
N TYR A 559 -5.82 -22.31 33.06
CA TYR A 559 -6.62 -21.32 32.35
C TYR A 559 -8.04 -21.81 32.08
N LEU A 560 -9.00 -20.94 32.33
CA LEU A 560 -10.42 -21.14 31.98
C LEU A 560 -10.83 -20.02 30.99
N ALA A 561 -11.38 -20.41 29.85
CA ALA A 561 -11.80 -19.48 28.81
C ALA A 561 -12.88 -18.50 29.33
N ASN A 562 -12.62 -17.21 29.15
CA ASN A 562 -13.57 -16.14 29.41
C ASN A 562 -14.38 -15.83 28.15
N LYS A 563 -15.35 -14.90 28.28
CA LYS A 563 -16.19 -14.44 27.18
C LYS A 563 -15.30 -13.91 26.02
N ALA A 564 -15.67 -14.28 24.80
CA ALA A 564 -14.91 -13.89 23.62
C ALA A 564 -15.03 -12.38 23.35
N ASP A 565 -13.90 -11.67 23.38
CA ASP A 565 -13.85 -10.20 23.19
C ASP A 565 -14.15 -9.77 21.74
N TRP A 566 -14.05 -10.68 20.78
CA TRP A 566 -14.24 -10.40 19.34
C TRP A 566 -15.70 -10.23 18.89
N LEU A 567 -16.70 -10.54 19.76
CA LEU A 567 -18.13 -10.29 19.53
C LEU A 567 -18.61 -8.94 20.11
N ASP A 568 -17.73 -8.14 20.63
CA ASP A 568 -18.05 -6.82 21.18
C ASP A 568 -18.25 -5.76 20.06
N GLY A 569 -18.71 -4.57 20.42
CA GLY A 569 -18.97 -3.48 19.49
C GLY A 569 -20.37 -3.56 18.87
N LYS A 570 -20.48 -3.28 17.57
CA LYS A 570 -21.79 -3.20 16.87
C LYS A 570 -22.54 -4.52 16.74
N TRP A 571 -21.83 -5.64 16.89
CA TRP A 571 -22.45 -6.97 16.93
C TRP A 571 -23.01 -7.33 18.30
N SER A 572 -22.71 -6.56 19.34
CA SER A 572 -23.22 -6.81 20.67
C SER A 572 -24.75 -6.67 20.68
N GLY A 573 -25.43 -7.70 21.18
CA GLY A 573 -26.89 -7.73 21.19
C GLY A 573 -27.55 -8.40 19.99
N LEU A 574 -26.85 -8.66 18.91
CA LEU A 574 -27.34 -9.52 17.81
C LEU A 574 -27.25 -10.99 18.24
N LYS A 575 -28.30 -11.75 17.91
CA LYS A 575 -28.39 -13.17 18.26
C LYS A 575 -28.80 -14.00 17.05
N LEU A 576 -28.37 -15.24 17.00
CA LEU A 576 -28.92 -16.19 16.04
C LEU A 576 -30.43 -16.41 16.32
N PRO A 577 -31.25 -16.60 15.27
CA PRO A 577 -32.67 -16.89 15.45
C PRO A 577 -32.83 -18.20 16.20
N THR A 578 -33.79 -18.25 17.13
CA THR A 578 -34.04 -19.40 18.01
C THR A 578 -35.11 -20.35 17.50
N GLY A 579 -35.70 -20.10 16.32
CA GLY A 579 -36.76 -20.90 15.69
C GLY A 579 -37.31 -20.28 14.42
N ASP A 580 -38.52 -20.70 14.01
CA ASP A 580 -39.24 -20.14 12.84
C ASP A 580 -39.78 -18.72 13.12
N GLU A 581 -38.96 -17.83 13.52
CA GLU A 581 -39.36 -16.43 13.76
C GLU A 581 -39.72 -15.75 12.44
N ARG A 582 -41.03 -15.51 12.25
CA ARG A 582 -41.52 -14.76 11.08
C ARG A 582 -41.78 -13.31 11.48
N HIS A 583 -40.97 -12.42 10.92
CA HIS A 583 -41.17 -10.98 11.09
C HIS A 583 -42.07 -10.44 9.98
N ALA A 584 -42.93 -9.46 10.31
CA ALA A 584 -43.71 -8.74 9.32
C ALA A 584 -42.78 -7.84 8.49
N THR A 585 -42.60 -8.17 7.20
CA THR A 585 -41.75 -7.43 6.24
C THR A 585 -42.51 -6.45 5.38
N GLY A 586 -43.85 -6.37 5.55
CA GLY A 586 -44.70 -5.48 4.77
C GLY A 586 -44.52 -4.00 5.12
N VAL A 587 -44.47 -3.15 4.11
CA VAL A 587 -44.43 -1.68 4.23
C VAL A 587 -45.79 -1.11 3.89
N ALA A 588 -46.27 -0.11 4.67
CA ALA A 588 -47.56 0.54 4.44
C ALA A 588 -47.65 1.11 3.01
N LYS A 589 -48.77 0.85 2.29
CA LYS A 589 -48.98 1.29 0.93
C LYS A 589 -48.71 2.78 0.72
N GLN A 590 -49.20 3.64 1.62
CA GLN A 590 -48.99 5.09 1.51
C GLN A 590 -47.50 5.43 1.56
N LYS A 591 -46.72 4.77 2.41
CA LYS A 591 -45.27 4.96 2.49
C LYS A 591 -44.56 4.59 1.19
N LEU A 592 -44.94 3.45 0.59
CA LEU A 592 -44.40 3.01 -0.70
C LEU A 592 -44.74 4.01 -1.83
N LEU A 593 -45.97 4.57 -1.83
CA LEU A 593 -46.37 5.61 -2.80
C LEU A 593 -45.49 6.88 -2.63
N ASP A 594 -45.27 7.33 -1.39
CA ASP A 594 -44.50 8.54 -1.10
C ASP A 594 -43.03 8.37 -1.48
N LEU A 595 -42.43 7.24 -1.15
CA LEU A 595 -41.06 6.89 -1.54
C LEU A 595 -40.93 6.70 -3.04
N GLY A 596 -41.91 6.03 -3.65
CA GLY A 596 -41.96 5.80 -5.09
C GLY A 596 -42.03 7.09 -5.91
N ARG A 597 -42.80 8.07 -5.46
CA ARG A 597 -42.86 9.39 -6.08
C ARG A 597 -41.49 10.09 -6.00
N LYS A 598 -40.83 10.05 -4.84
CA LYS A 598 -39.50 10.67 -4.65
C LYS A 598 -38.45 10.03 -5.54
N MET A 599 -38.35 8.70 -5.56
CA MET A 599 -37.35 7.98 -6.35
C MET A 599 -37.53 8.07 -7.84
N THR A 600 -38.76 8.44 -8.33
CA THR A 600 -39.07 8.63 -9.74
C THR A 600 -39.15 10.12 -10.15
N THR A 601 -38.73 11.03 -9.27
CA THR A 601 -38.70 12.45 -9.60
C THR A 601 -37.35 12.83 -10.17
N VAL A 602 -37.35 13.38 -11.37
CA VAL A 602 -36.16 13.93 -12.03
C VAL A 602 -36.09 15.43 -11.72
N PRO A 603 -35.01 15.95 -11.14
CA PRO A 603 -34.86 17.39 -10.93
C PRO A 603 -34.83 18.16 -12.27
N GLU A 604 -35.40 19.35 -12.32
CA GLU A 604 -35.45 20.20 -13.53
C GLU A 604 -34.07 20.51 -14.12
N ARG A 605 -33.03 20.54 -13.27
CA ARG A 605 -31.64 20.78 -13.66
C ARG A 605 -30.98 19.62 -14.40
N ILE A 606 -31.59 18.43 -14.42
CA ILE A 606 -31.04 17.21 -15.03
C ILE A 606 -31.84 16.88 -16.30
N THR A 607 -31.15 16.73 -17.42
CA THR A 607 -31.74 16.29 -18.68
C THR A 607 -31.39 14.82 -18.90
N ILE A 608 -32.34 13.92 -18.67
CA ILE A 608 -32.10 12.47 -18.83
C ILE A 608 -32.35 11.99 -20.25
N HIS A 609 -31.80 10.82 -20.62
CA HIS A 609 -32.05 10.19 -21.91
C HIS A 609 -33.54 9.78 -22.08
N LYS A 610 -34.14 10.00 -23.26
CA LYS A 610 -35.56 9.73 -23.53
C LYS A 610 -36.02 8.29 -23.21
N THR A 611 -35.14 7.30 -23.33
CA THR A 611 -35.47 5.91 -22.96
C THR A 611 -35.56 5.77 -21.46
N VAL A 612 -34.63 6.38 -20.73
CA VAL A 612 -34.62 6.39 -19.23
C VAL A 612 -35.86 7.12 -18.72
N GLU A 613 -36.23 8.26 -19.34
CA GLU A 613 -37.46 9.00 -19.03
C GLU A 613 -38.71 8.10 -19.12
N ARG A 614 -38.83 7.30 -20.18
CA ARG A 614 -39.94 6.33 -20.32
C ARG A 614 -39.92 5.25 -19.25
N VAL A 615 -38.74 4.72 -18.92
CA VAL A 615 -38.59 3.71 -17.85
C VAL A 615 -39.05 4.31 -16.50
N ILE A 616 -38.62 5.51 -16.17
CA ILE A 616 -39.00 6.17 -14.93
C ILE A 616 -40.48 6.51 -14.88
N ALA A 617 -41.07 6.97 -15.99
CA ALA A 617 -42.50 7.20 -16.09
C ALA A 617 -43.32 5.90 -15.90
N GLY A 618 -42.90 4.79 -16.53
CA GLY A 618 -43.50 3.47 -16.33
C GLY A 618 -43.44 2.97 -14.89
N ARG A 619 -42.29 3.15 -14.23
CA ARG A 619 -42.15 2.85 -12.78
C ARG A 619 -43.12 3.66 -11.93
N ARG A 620 -43.22 4.96 -12.18
CA ARG A 620 -44.15 5.83 -11.48
C ARG A 620 -45.59 5.36 -11.64
N GLU A 621 -46.01 5.03 -12.89
CA GLU A 621 -47.32 4.54 -13.19
C GLU A 621 -47.64 3.22 -12.47
N ALA A 622 -46.72 2.23 -12.51
CA ALA A 622 -46.86 0.95 -11.82
C ALA A 622 -47.00 1.13 -10.29
N ILE A 623 -46.19 2.03 -9.68
CA ILE A 623 -46.28 2.34 -8.26
C ILE A 623 -47.62 2.98 -7.89
N GLU A 624 -48.07 3.96 -8.68
CA GLU A 624 -49.36 4.64 -8.41
C GLU A 624 -50.55 3.69 -8.53
N LYS A 625 -50.51 2.78 -9.51
CA LYS A 625 -51.55 1.73 -9.68
C LYS A 625 -51.43 0.66 -8.59
N GLY A 626 -50.23 0.34 -8.15
CA GLY A 626 -49.91 -0.79 -7.27
C GLY A 626 -49.90 -2.13 -7.99
N GLU A 627 -49.76 -2.11 -9.32
CA GLU A 627 -49.76 -3.29 -10.17
C GLU A 627 -48.65 -3.19 -11.25
N GLY A 628 -48.15 -4.33 -11.70
CA GLY A 628 -47.09 -4.39 -12.73
C GLY A 628 -45.72 -3.93 -12.23
N ILE A 629 -45.44 -4.02 -10.95
CA ILE A 629 -44.15 -3.67 -10.34
C ILE A 629 -43.12 -4.73 -10.75
N ASP A 630 -42.15 -4.32 -11.54
CA ASP A 630 -41.03 -5.18 -11.95
C ASP A 630 -39.99 -5.34 -10.85
N TRP A 631 -39.05 -6.26 -11.06
CA TRP A 631 -37.98 -6.56 -10.10
C TRP A 631 -37.16 -5.31 -9.69
N ALA A 632 -36.73 -4.53 -10.67
CA ALA A 632 -35.89 -3.34 -10.38
C ALA A 632 -36.67 -2.26 -9.63
N THR A 633 -37.96 -2.08 -9.91
CA THR A 633 -38.82 -1.16 -9.16
C THR A 633 -39.04 -1.65 -7.72
N ALA A 634 -39.26 -2.96 -7.53
CA ALA A 634 -39.39 -3.56 -6.19
C ALA A 634 -38.09 -3.42 -5.37
N GLU A 635 -36.94 -3.68 -5.99
CA GLU A 635 -35.62 -3.48 -5.40
C GLU A 635 -35.43 -2.03 -4.94
N HIS A 636 -35.72 -1.04 -5.77
CA HIS A 636 -35.61 0.36 -5.40
C HIS A 636 -36.55 0.77 -4.27
N LEU A 637 -37.79 0.26 -4.24
CA LEU A 637 -38.73 0.46 -3.14
C LEU A 637 -38.23 -0.14 -1.84
N ALA A 638 -37.62 -1.34 -1.89
CA ALA A 638 -37.02 -1.97 -0.73
C ALA A 638 -35.84 -1.15 -0.21
N PHE A 639 -34.92 -0.72 -1.09
CA PHE A 639 -33.83 0.17 -0.69
C PHE A 639 -34.34 1.48 -0.12
N ALA A 640 -35.33 2.13 -0.78
CA ALA A 640 -35.91 3.38 -0.29
C ALA A 640 -36.51 3.22 1.11
N SER A 641 -37.19 2.09 1.39
CA SER A 641 -37.79 1.84 2.70
C SER A 641 -36.74 1.62 3.79
N LEU A 642 -35.63 0.92 3.50
CA LEU A 642 -34.50 0.75 4.42
C LEU A 642 -33.82 2.08 4.74
N LEU A 643 -33.54 2.88 3.70
CA LEU A 643 -32.91 4.19 3.85
C LEU A 643 -33.75 5.14 4.71
N ASP A 644 -35.08 5.13 4.51
CA ASP A 644 -36.00 5.94 5.29
C ASP A 644 -36.11 5.47 6.75
N GLN A 645 -35.89 4.19 7.04
CA GLN A 645 -35.83 3.61 8.38
C GLN A 645 -34.46 3.81 9.06
N GLY A 646 -33.46 4.37 8.39
CA GLY A 646 -32.15 4.62 8.95
C GLY A 646 -31.09 3.54 8.65
N PHE A 647 -31.42 2.53 7.81
CA PHE A 647 -30.50 1.48 7.39
C PHE A 647 -29.78 1.87 6.11
N PRO A 648 -28.45 2.01 6.12
CA PRO A 648 -27.67 2.27 4.90
C PRO A 648 -27.76 1.10 3.91
N VAL A 649 -27.60 1.40 2.63
CA VAL A 649 -27.53 0.39 1.57
C VAL A 649 -26.27 0.65 0.74
N ARG A 650 -25.47 -0.39 0.56
CA ARG A 650 -24.30 -0.42 -0.30
C ARG A 650 -24.47 -1.54 -1.34
N LEU A 651 -24.49 -1.17 -2.62
CA LEU A 651 -24.53 -2.08 -3.74
C LEU A 651 -23.28 -1.89 -4.60
N SER A 652 -22.55 -2.95 -4.84
CA SER A 652 -21.32 -2.96 -5.63
C SER A 652 -21.36 -4.11 -6.64
N GLY A 653 -20.86 -3.87 -7.82
CA GLY A 653 -20.74 -4.85 -8.90
C GLY A 653 -20.48 -4.16 -10.24
N GLN A 654 -20.13 -4.94 -11.24
CA GLN A 654 -19.87 -4.42 -12.59
C GLN A 654 -21.19 -3.92 -13.20
N ASP A 655 -21.20 -2.68 -13.71
CA ASP A 655 -22.35 -2.02 -14.33
C ASP A 655 -23.60 -1.91 -13.42
N SER A 656 -23.45 -1.99 -12.09
CA SER A 656 -24.56 -2.05 -11.14
C SER A 656 -25.38 -0.76 -11.06
N VAL A 657 -24.81 0.40 -11.38
CA VAL A 657 -25.53 1.67 -11.40
C VAL A 657 -26.66 1.65 -12.41
N ARG A 658 -26.39 1.19 -13.62
CA ARG A 658 -27.39 1.04 -14.70
C ARG A 658 -28.12 -0.31 -14.61
N GLY A 659 -27.41 -1.33 -14.19
CA GLY A 659 -27.76 -2.74 -14.33
C GLY A 659 -27.31 -3.30 -15.67
N THR A 660 -26.74 -4.52 -15.68
CA THR A 660 -26.25 -5.20 -16.88
C THR A 660 -27.36 -5.33 -17.94
N PHE A 661 -28.60 -5.59 -17.52
CA PHE A 661 -29.78 -5.77 -18.40
C PHE A 661 -30.53 -4.46 -18.60
N VAL A 662 -29.94 -3.29 -18.37
CA VAL A 662 -30.58 -1.98 -18.51
C VAL A 662 -31.82 -1.83 -17.61
N GLN A 663 -31.87 -2.57 -16.51
CA GLN A 663 -33.05 -2.67 -15.65
C GLN A 663 -33.07 -1.67 -14.50
N ARG A 664 -31.85 -1.36 -13.89
CA ARG A 664 -31.79 -0.66 -12.61
C ARG A 664 -31.90 0.85 -12.76
N HIS A 665 -30.99 1.49 -13.43
CA HIS A 665 -30.93 2.95 -13.55
C HIS A 665 -31.03 3.66 -12.18
N SER A 666 -30.16 3.27 -11.24
CA SER A 666 -30.07 3.91 -9.91
C SER A 666 -29.55 5.34 -9.98
N GLY A 667 -28.79 5.67 -11.01
CA GLY A 667 -28.27 7.00 -11.31
C GLY A 667 -28.84 7.56 -12.61
N PHE A 668 -29.28 8.84 -12.59
CA PHE A 668 -29.74 9.56 -13.75
C PHE A 668 -28.61 10.42 -14.30
N VAL A 669 -28.12 10.10 -15.48
CA VAL A 669 -27.00 10.80 -16.13
C VAL A 669 -27.55 11.99 -16.94
N ASP A 670 -27.05 13.18 -16.64
CA ASP A 670 -27.36 14.39 -17.40
C ASP A 670 -26.73 14.30 -18.80
N GLN A 671 -27.56 14.46 -19.83
CA GLN A 671 -27.12 14.33 -21.21
C GLN A 671 -26.29 15.50 -21.73
N LYS A 672 -26.06 16.54 -20.89
CA LYS A 672 -25.26 17.73 -21.23
C LYS A 672 -23.94 17.78 -20.50
N THR A 673 -23.92 17.32 -19.23
CA THR A 673 -22.76 17.47 -18.33
C THR A 673 -22.16 16.13 -17.91
N GLU A 674 -22.88 15.00 -18.13
CA GLU A 674 -22.58 13.67 -17.59
C GLU A 674 -22.63 13.57 -16.07
N ASP A 675 -23.09 14.61 -15.37
CA ASP A 675 -23.34 14.53 -13.93
C ASP A 675 -24.40 13.49 -13.61
N VAL A 676 -24.19 12.74 -12.53
CA VAL A 676 -25.09 11.67 -12.14
C VAL A 676 -25.90 12.08 -10.90
N TYR A 677 -27.22 12.08 -11.03
CA TYR A 677 -28.15 12.27 -9.92
C TYR A 677 -28.67 10.92 -9.42
N PHE A 678 -28.56 10.69 -8.13
CA PHE A 678 -29.04 9.48 -7.48
C PHE A 678 -30.33 9.77 -6.68
N PRO A 679 -31.51 9.36 -7.16
CA PRO A 679 -32.76 9.63 -6.45
C PRO A 679 -32.80 9.06 -5.03
N LEU A 680 -32.28 7.86 -4.82
CA LEU A 680 -32.22 7.19 -3.53
C LEU A 680 -31.31 7.90 -2.50
N ARG A 681 -30.49 8.84 -2.92
CA ARG A 681 -29.74 9.76 -1.99
C ARG A 681 -30.52 11.00 -1.60
N ASN A 682 -31.73 11.17 -2.14
CA ASN A 682 -32.54 12.39 -2.03
C ASN A 682 -34.00 12.11 -1.63
N LEU A 683 -34.22 11.11 -0.78
CA LEU A 683 -35.57 10.75 -0.29
C LEU A 683 -36.02 11.68 0.84
N GLY A 684 -35.11 12.24 1.63
CA GLY A 684 -35.42 13.14 2.73
C GLY A 684 -34.18 13.48 3.56
N PRO A 685 -34.29 14.50 4.44
CA PRO A 685 -33.14 15.02 5.18
C PRO A 685 -32.55 14.03 6.22
N ASN A 686 -33.35 13.10 6.70
CA ASN A 686 -32.96 12.18 7.80
C ASN A 686 -32.75 10.74 7.31
N GLN A 687 -32.70 10.52 5.99
CA GLN A 687 -32.47 9.19 5.46
C GLN A 687 -31.04 8.67 5.70
N ALA A 688 -30.86 7.36 5.70
CA ALA A 688 -29.55 6.74 5.73
C ALA A 688 -28.79 6.90 4.39
N HIS A 689 -27.51 6.55 4.41
CA HIS A 689 -26.61 6.67 3.26
C HIS A 689 -26.91 5.59 2.19
N PHE A 690 -27.02 5.99 0.95
CA PHE A 690 -27.11 5.10 -0.21
C PHE A 690 -25.83 5.18 -1.04
N GLU A 691 -25.19 4.04 -1.23
CA GLU A 691 -24.01 3.89 -2.08
C GLU A 691 -24.26 2.81 -3.13
N VAL A 692 -24.19 3.18 -4.40
CA VAL A 692 -24.20 2.25 -5.53
C VAL A 692 -23.00 2.54 -6.39
N LEU A 693 -22.27 1.47 -6.79
CA LEU A 693 -20.96 1.56 -7.41
C LEU A 693 -20.87 0.61 -8.60
N ASP A 694 -20.38 1.12 -9.71
CA ASP A 694 -19.81 0.28 -10.75
C ASP A 694 -18.41 -0.12 -10.29
N SER A 695 -18.18 -1.41 -10.08
CA SER A 695 -16.93 -1.94 -9.60
C SER A 695 -15.87 -2.02 -10.70
N ALA A 696 -14.61 -2.19 -10.31
CA ALA A 696 -13.59 -2.71 -11.21
C ALA A 696 -14.01 -4.08 -11.78
N LEU A 697 -13.43 -4.49 -12.91
CA LEU A 697 -13.66 -5.80 -13.53
C LEU A 697 -12.89 -6.87 -12.76
N SER A 698 -13.40 -7.22 -11.58
CA SER A 698 -12.86 -8.20 -10.66
C SER A 698 -14.01 -8.74 -9.81
N GLU A 699 -14.12 -10.03 -9.67
CA GLU A 699 -15.10 -10.68 -8.82
C GLU A 699 -14.50 -10.99 -7.45
N GLU A 700 -13.27 -11.52 -7.42
CA GLU A 700 -12.63 -12.05 -6.22
C GLU A 700 -12.35 -10.94 -5.20
N ALA A 701 -11.60 -9.91 -5.59
CA ALA A 701 -11.28 -8.82 -4.68
C ALA A 701 -12.52 -8.00 -4.30
N VAL A 702 -13.45 -7.78 -5.24
CA VAL A 702 -14.64 -6.98 -4.97
C VAL A 702 -15.58 -7.70 -4.00
N LEU A 703 -15.87 -9.00 -4.20
CA LEU A 703 -16.67 -9.76 -3.23
C LEU A 703 -15.99 -9.86 -1.87
N GLY A 704 -14.67 -10.13 -1.85
CA GLY A 704 -13.91 -10.16 -0.59
C GLY A 704 -13.97 -8.82 0.16
N PHE A 705 -13.90 -7.72 -0.56
CA PHE A 705 -14.05 -6.37 0.00
C PHE A 705 -15.43 -6.15 0.60
N GLU A 706 -16.50 -6.46 -0.14
CA GLU A 706 -17.88 -6.27 0.34
C GLU A 706 -18.20 -7.19 1.52
N TYR A 707 -17.68 -8.41 1.53
CA TYR A 707 -17.74 -9.28 2.69
C TYR A 707 -17.06 -8.64 3.90
N GLY A 708 -15.83 -8.13 3.75
CA GLY A 708 -15.13 -7.42 4.82
C GLY A 708 -15.88 -6.19 5.32
N PHE A 709 -16.52 -5.45 4.41
CA PHE A 709 -17.38 -4.31 4.77
C PHE A 709 -18.57 -4.75 5.65
N SER A 710 -19.28 -5.80 5.24
CA SER A 710 -20.43 -6.33 5.96
C SER A 710 -20.10 -6.86 7.36
N LEU A 711 -18.91 -7.46 7.54
CA LEU A 711 -18.44 -7.92 8.85
C LEU A 711 -18.31 -6.80 9.89
N THR A 712 -18.07 -5.58 9.45
CA THR A 712 -17.82 -4.46 10.35
C THR A 712 -19.08 -3.63 10.57
N ASP A 713 -19.99 -3.58 9.60
CA ASP A 713 -21.24 -2.80 9.66
C ASP A 713 -22.48 -3.69 9.50
N PRO A 714 -22.99 -4.28 10.61
CA PRO A 714 -24.18 -5.12 10.56
C PRO A 714 -25.48 -4.35 10.25
N ASP A 715 -25.47 -3.02 10.40
CA ASP A 715 -26.62 -2.16 10.11
C ASP A 715 -26.75 -1.82 8.62
N THR A 716 -25.69 -1.99 7.83
CA THR A 716 -25.70 -1.72 6.39
C THR A 716 -26.10 -2.96 5.60
N LEU A 717 -27.12 -2.86 4.75
CA LEU A 717 -27.38 -3.86 3.73
C LEU A 717 -26.26 -3.76 2.67
N THR A 718 -25.33 -4.70 2.72
CA THR A 718 -24.21 -4.78 1.77
C THR A 718 -24.50 -5.85 0.71
N LEU A 719 -24.44 -5.46 -0.55
CA LEU A 719 -24.78 -6.28 -1.71
C LEU A 719 -23.62 -6.29 -2.70
N TRP A 720 -23.21 -7.46 -3.11
CA TRP A 720 -22.38 -7.63 -4.29
C TRP A 720 -23.21 -8.30 -5.40
N GLU A 721 -23.13 -7.76 -6.62
CA GLU A 721 -23.81 -8.29 -7.78
C GLU A 721 -22.81 -8.74 -8.84
N ALA A 722 -22.78 -10.02 -9.18
CA ALA A 722 -22.08 -10.50 -10.34
C ALA A 722 -22.75 -9.93 -11.60
N GLN A 723 -21.98 -9.53 -12.62
CA GLN A 723 -22.55 -8.98 -13.86
C GLN A 723 -23.51 -9.97 -14.52
N PHE A 724 -23.06 -11.22 -14.71
CA PHE A 724 -23.89 -12.40 -14.96
C PHE A 724 -23.63 -13.40 -13.84
N GLY A 725 -24.62 -14.18 -13.44
CA GLY A 725 -24.45 -15.24 -12.44
C GLY A 725 -23.32 -16.21 -12.74
N ASP A 726 -23.03 -16.42 -14.02
CA ASP A 726 -21.89 -17.24 -14.50
C ASP A 726 -20.54 -16.80 -13.95
N PHE A 727 -20.36 -15.51 -13.72
CA PHE A 727 -19.08 -14.95 -13.27
C PHE A 727 -18.86 -15.05 -11.75
N ALA A 728 -19.88 -15.45 -10.98
CA ALA A 728 -19.74 -15.65 -9.54
C ALA A 728 -18.64 -16.67 -9.19
N ASN A 729 -18.35 -17.62 -10.10
CA ASN A 729 -17.29 -18.61 -9.93
C ASN A 729 -15.87 -17.98 -9.90
N GLY A 730 -15.69 -16.78 -10.44
CA GLY A 730 -14.45 -16.01 -10.30
C GLY A 730 -14.16 -15.58 -8.87
N ALA A 731 -15.18 -15.56 -8.00
CA ALA A 731 -15.04 -15.28 -6.56
C ALA A 731 -15.32 -16.50 -5.66
N GLN A 732 -15.31 -17.72 -6.23
CA GLN A 732 -15.70 -18.95 -5.51
C GLN A 732 -14.91 -19.15 -4.22
N VAL A 733 -13.64 -18.79 -4.18
CA VAL A 733 -12.81 -18.91 -2.98
C VAL A 733 -13.34 -18.05 -1.82
N VAL A 734 -13.86 -16.87 -2.10
CA VAL A 734 -14.49 -16.01 -1.07
C VAL A 734 -15.78 -16.63 -0.58
N ILE A 735 -16.60 -17.18 -1.49
CA ILE A 735 -17.84 -17.86 -1.15
C ILE A 735 -17.57 -19.05 -0.22
N ASP A 736 -16.62 -19.91 -0.60
CA ASP A 736 -16.33 -21.15 0.12
C ASP A 736 -15.60 -20.92 1.44
N GLN A 737 -14.66 -19.97 1.48
CA GLN A 737 -13.73 -19.82 2.60
C GLN A 737 -14.15 -18.76 3.62
N PHE A 738 -15.12 -17.92 3.28
CA PHE A 738 -15.62 -16.88 4.20
C PHE A 738 -17.14 -16.92 4.34
N ILE A 739 -17.91 -16.86 3.24
CA ILE A 739 -19.37 -16.70 3.33
C ILE A 739 -20.03 -17.98 3.82
N SER A 740 -19.65 -19.14 3.30
CA SER A 740 -20.28 -20.42 3.64
C SER A 740 -19.65 -21.12 4.84
N SER A 741 -18.39 -20.81 5.17
CA SER A 741 -17.69 -21.42 6.30
C SER A 741 -17.63 -20.50 7.53
N GLY A 742 -17.96 -19.21 7.36
CA GLY A 742 -18.22 -18.20 8.39
C GLY A 742 -17.18 -17.94 9.39
#